data_b5f0417596422719a8fe2469bea14db1
#
_entry.id   b5f0417596422719a8fe2469bea14db1
#
_cell.length_a   1.000
_cell.length_b   1.000
_cell.length_c   1.000
_cell.angle_alpha   90.00
_cell.angle_beta   90.00
_cell.angle_gamma   90.00
#
_symmetry.space_group_name_H-M   'P 1'
#
loop_
_entity.id
_entity.type
_entity.pdbx_description
1 polymer ?
#
loop_
_entity_poly.entity_id
_entity_poly.type
_entity_poly.pdbx_seq_one_letter_code
_entity_poly.pdbx_strand_id
1 'polypeptide(L)'
;MKRQLMESVRKITLFVLLAAATGSQICAQPLNDDVLVTIAEEQVTKTEFLNIYLKNNVNNEVIDKKSLDDYLGLYINFKLKVREAEELGMDTVRSFLQELNGYRTQLAQPYLTDESATEKLIREAYDRMQYDIRASHILVRISQDALPTDTLAAYQKIMNIRKELLSGKDFGEMAVKNSDDPSSKDRPAAPNRPPMKGNHGDLGFFTVFDMVYPFESGAYAIAPGEISEPVRTDFGYHLIKVTDKQKAMGKVLVAHILITFPANPTADDSLRLKNKAFEAHRELIAGKDFAEVAKTYSDDKGTFDKGGILPWFGVNRMIPEFITEVSRLEKMDDFTAPFLTSYGWHIVKLLDKKPIGTFEERNSEIKQKIARNDRASKSKKQFVAKMKNLYGYREYPENLTEFYSVVTDSLLRGSWDPSPAKGMNKPLFVLDGNEYTQEDFAYFLAKNQKGLSAEQSVIHSVNKIFRQYSDDMIIHYEDSRLEEKYPEFKMLMKEYRDGILLFELTDKKIWSKAIQDSLGLQKFYELNKENYRWDQRIDATIYTLTSPDQVKTVRKLAKKNTPKNDILSQINQDSLMILTIFSDKYERGDNEVADRIEWKKGVSENIVTNDTTSFVVIHEVLPPGYKLLSEARGIITADYQSYLEQEWIKELRAKYPVVINHAVLESIK
;
A
#
# COMPACT_ATOMS: atom_id res chain seq x y z
N MET A 1 -3.09 20.51 15.71
CA MET A 1 -4.56 20.66 15.60
C MET A 1 -5.07 20.48 14.16
N LYS A 2 -4.68 21.29 13.15
CA LYS A 2 -5.12 21.06 11.73
C LYS A 2 -4.82 19.65 11.19
N ARG A 3 -3.69 19.03 11.51
CA ARG A 3 -3.30 17.69 11.06
C ARG A 3 -4.12 16.57 11.73
N GLN A 4 -4.47 16.71 12.99
CA GLN A 4 -5.28 15.73 13.72
C GLN A 4 -6.77 15.81 13.36
N LEU A 5 -7.30 17.01 13.08
CA LEU A 5 -8.68 17.17 12.57
C LEU A 5 -8.81 16.61 11.13
N MET A 6 -7.80 16.87 10.26
CA MET A 6 -7.74 16.28 8.92
C MET A 6 -7.61 14.75 8.95
N GLU A 7 -6.91 14.17 9.92
CA GLU A 7 -6.83 12.72 10.08
C GLU A 7 -8.14 12.11 10.60
N SER A 8 -8.86 12.80 11.47
CA SER A 8 -10.17 12.34 11.96
C SER A 8 -11.24 12.39 10.86
N VAL A 9 -11.27 13.45 10.07
CA VAL A 9 -12.19 13.57 8.91
C VAL A 9 -11.78 12.61 7.79
N ARG A 10 -10.47 12.42 7.53
CA ARG A 10 -9.97 11.36 6.63
C ARG A 10 -10.34 9.95 7.12
N LYS A 11 -10.35 9.71 8.42
CA LYS A 11 -10.80 8.42 8.98
C LYS A 11 -12.29 8.20 8.82
N ILE A 12 -13.12 9.22 8.94
CA ILE A 12 -14.56 9.14 8.67
C ILE A 12 -14.83 8.92 7.18
N THR A 13 -14.09 9.58 6.28
CA THR A 13 -14.17 9.36 4.83
C THR A 13 -13.53 8.03 4.41
N LEU A 14 -12.48 7.57 5.10
CA LEU A 14 -11.79 6.29 4.81
C LEU A 14 -12.56 5.07 5.35
N PHE A 15 -13.39 5.22 6.40
CA PHE A 15 -14.24 4.13 6.90
C PHE A 15 -15.40 3.79 5.95
N VAL A 16 -15.76 4.68 5.04
CA VAL A 16 -16.72 4.42 3.96
C VAL A 16 -16.13 3.53 2.84
N LEU A 17 -14.81 3.34 2.80
CA LEU A 17 -14.08 2.72 1.67
C LEU A 17 -13.78 1.22 1.81
N LEU A 18 -14.15 0.54 2.91
CA LEU A 18 -13.71 -0.86 3.14
C LEU A 18 -14.80 -1.93 3.15
N ALA A 19 -16.02 -1.63 2.72
CA ALA A 19 -17.15 -2.59 2.77
C ALA A 19 -17.76 -2.93 1.40
N ALA A 20 -16.95 -2.97 0.33
CA ALA A 20 -17.45 -3.35 -0.99
C ALA A 20 -16.77 -4.62 -1.50
N ALA A 21 -16.99 -5.77 -0.84
CA ALA A 21 -16.64 -7.09 -1.38
C ALA A 21 -17.48 -8.22 -0.77
N THR A 22 -18.78 -8.21 -1.01
CA THR A 22 -19.57 -9.46 -1.00
C THR A 22 -20.64 -9.33 -2.08
N GLY A 23 -20.36 -9.94 -3.24
CA GLY A 23 -21.28 -9.99 -4.35
C GLY A 23 -22.51 -10.83 -4.03
N SER A 24 -23.65 -10.18 -4.01
CA SER A 24 -24.94 -10.85 -4.22
C SER A 24 -25.53 -10.27 -5.51
N GLN A 25 -25.53 -11.06 -6.56
CA GLN A 25 -26.27 -10.74 -7.77
C GLN A 25 -27.76 -10.68 -7.47
N ILE A 26 -28.27 -9.46 -7.35
CA ILE A 26 -29.72 -9.22 -7.40
C ILE A 26 -30.00 -8.75 -8.83
N CYS A 27 -30.65 -9.61 -9.61
CA CYS A 27 -31.25 -9.24 -10.89
C CYS A 27 -32.24 -8.08 -10.67
N ALA A 28 -31.86 -6.88 -11.10
CA ALA A 28 -32.74 -5.72 -11.08
C ALA A 28 -33.70 -5.79 -12.29
N GLN A 29 -34.97 -6.10 -12.04
CA GLN A 29 -36.05 -5.63 -12.89
C GLN A 29 -36.20 -4.10 -12.71
N PRO A 30 -36.56 -3.31 -13.76
CA PRO A 30 -36.86 -1.91 -13.63
C PRO A 30 -38.15 -1.73 -12.84
N LEU A 31 -38.05 -1.62 -11.52
CA LEU A 31 -39.09 -1.15 -10.64
C LEU A 31 -39.27 0.35 -10.88
N ASN A 32 -40.53 0.77 -11.01
CA ASN A 32 -40.92 2.19 -10.92
C ASN A 32 -40.43 2.68 -9.55
N ASP A 33 -39.29 3.38 -9.53
CA ASP A 33 -38.61 3.77 -8.30
C ASP A 33 -39.28 5.06 -7.79
N ASP A 34 -40.12 4.91 -6.76
CA ASP A 34 -40.92 5.98 -6.23
C ASP A 34 -40.06 7.13 -5.69
N VAL A 35 -40.43 8.36 -6.04
CA VAL A 35 -39.77 9.57 -5.52
C VAL A 35 -40.11 9.72 -4.05
N LEU A 36 -39.11 9.67 -3.19
CA LEU A 36 -39.22 9.83 -1.74
C LEU A 36 -39.21 11.30 -1.32
N VAL A 37 -38.31 12.09 -1.87
CA VAL A 37 -38.21 13.51 -1.57
C VAL A 37 -37.81 14.32 -2.82
N THR A 38 -38.42 15.50 -2.99
CA THR A 38 -38.00 16.47 -4.01
C THR A 38 -37.35 17.66 -3.29
N ILE A 39 -36.16 18.05 -3.69
CA ILE A 39 -35.40 19.18 -3.14
C ILE A 39 -35.13 20.15 -4.29
N ALA A 40 -35.75 21.29 -4.28
CA ALA A 40 -35.85 22.18 -5.43
C ALA A 40 -36.38 21.41 -6.67
N GLU A 41 -35.51 21.10 -7.64
CA GLU A 41 -35.83 20.36 -8.86
C GLU A 41 -35.26 18.90 -8.83
N GLU A 42 -34.41 18.57 -7.86
CA GLU A 42 -33.82 17.24 -7.75
C GLU A 42 -34.79 16.26 -7.09
N GLN A 43 -35.07 15.17 -7.76
CA GLN A 43 -35.86 14.05 -7.23
C GLN A 43 -34.94 12.96 -6.68
N VAL A 44 -35.13 12.63 -5.41
CA VAL A 44 -34.46 11.53 -4.74
C VAL A 44 -35.41 10.35 -4.64
N THR A 45 -35.00 9.22 -5.16
CA THR A 45 -35.80 8.01 -5.14
C THR A 45 -35.66 7.24 -3.83
N LYS A 46 -36.64 6.35 -3.55
CA LYS A 46 -36.59 5.42 -2.43
C LYS A 46 -35.32 4.57 -2.44
N THR A 47 -34.94 4.06 -3.60
CA THR A 47 -33.73 3.21 -3.76
C THR A 47 -32.46 3.99 -3.48
N GLU A 48 -32.32 5.21 -3.99
CA GLU A 48 -31.17 6.08 -3.72
C GLU A 48 -31.00 6.33 -2.21
N PHE A 49 -32.08 6.69 -1.54
CA PHE A 49 -32.07 6.94 -0.09
C PHE A 49 -31.73 5.68 0.72
N LEU A 50 -32.38 4.54 0.41
CA LEU A 50 -32.15 3.29 1.12
C LEU A 50 -30.72 2.76 0.98
N ASN A 51 -30.13 2.88 -0.19
CA ASN A 51 -28.76 2.44 -0.41
C ASN A 51 -27.79 3.20 0.51
N ILE A 52 -27.98 4.51 0.68
CA ILE A 52 -27.14 5.33 1.56
C ILE A 52 -27.46 5.04 3.03
N TYR A 53 -28.73 4.89 3.38
CA TYR A 53 -29.18 4.58 4.74
C TYR A 53 -28.60 3.23 5.22
N LEU A 54 -28.77 2.16 4.44
CA LEU A 54 -28.30 0.83 4.77
C LEU A 54 -26.76 0.75 4.84
N LYS A 55 -26.06 1.46 3.97
CA LYS A 55 -24.61 1.54 3.96
C LYS A 55 -24.05 2.19 5.24
N ASN A 56 -24.77 3.18 5.79
CA ASN A 56 -24.37 3.90 7.01
C ASN A 56 -24.89 3.24 8.30
N ASN A 57 -25.82 2.30 8.22
CA ASN A 57 -26.33 1.55 9.34
C ASN A 57 -25.49 0.27 9.58
N VAL A 58 -24.24 0.46 10.01
CA VAL A 58 -23.23 -0.62 10.17
C VAL A 58 -23.57 -1.61 11.28
N ASN A 59 -24.43 -1.23 12.22
CA ASN A 59 -24.75 -2.06 13.41
C ASN A 59 -25.96 -2.98 13.23
N ASN A 60 -26.54 -3.09 12.03
CA ASN A 60 -27.80 -3.84 11.81
C ASN A 60 -28.91 -3.47 12.81
N GLU A 61 -28.95 -2.22 13.23
CA GLU A 61 -30.03 -1.74 14.08
C GLU A 61 -31.37 -1.85 13.32
N VAL A 62 -32.40 -2.24 14.03
CA VAL A 62 -33.73 -2.41 13.48
C VAL A 62 -34.16 -1.06 12.86
N ILE A 63 -34.58 -1.09 11.60
CA ILE A 63 -35.15 0.10 10.93
C ILE A 63 -36.43 0.44 11.68
N ASP A 64 -36.40 1.46 12.54
CA ASP A 64 -37.58 2.03 13.16
C ASP A 64 -37.94 3.37 12.52
N LYS A 65 -39.21 3.77 12.68
CA LYS A 65 -39.73 5.00 12.06
C LYS A 65 -38.98 6.25 12.51
N LYS A 66 -38.56 6.30 13.78
CA LYS A 66 -37.88 7.47 14.33
C LYS A 66 -36.45 7.60 13.76
N SER A 67 -35.69 6.52 13.69
CA SER A 67 -34.36 6.53 13.13
C SER A 67 -34.38 6.87 11.64
N LEU A 68 -35.43 6.43 10.92
CA LEU A 68 -35.61 6.72 9.50
C LEU A 68 -35.93 8.20 9.27
N ASP A 69 -36.85 8.79 10.08
CA ASP A 69 -37.20 10.21 9.97
C ASP A 69 -36.03 11.11 10.34
N ASP A 70 -35.29 10.81 11.39
CA ASP A 70 -34.09 11.54 11.81
C ASP A 70 -33.02 11.49 10.72
N TYR A 71 -32.78 10.30 10.15
CA TYR A 71 -31.82 10.16 9.06
C TYR A 71 -32.23 10.86 7.77
N LEU A 72 -33.54 10.83 7.42
CA LEU A 72 -34.06 11.58 6.29
C LEU A 72 -33.86 13.09 6.47
N GLY A 73 -34.03 13.58 7.69
CA GLY A 73 -33.75 14.98 8.02
C GLY A 73 -32.29 15.37 7.78
N LEU A 74 -31.36 14.51 8.18
CA LEU A 74 -29.92 14.70 7.93
C LEU A 74 -29.59 14.61 6.43
N TYR A 75 -30.18 13.64 5.72
CA TYR A 75 -30.01 13.47 4.29
C TYR A 75 -30.51 14.68 3.49
N ILE A 76 -31.68 15.24 3.86
CA ILE A 76 -32.20 16.47 3.26
C ILE A 76 -31.23 17.64 3.47
N ASN A 77 -30.70 17.82 4.68
CA ASN A 77 -29.74 18.87 4.96
C ASN A 77 -28.45 18.72 4.14
N PHE A 78 -27.98 17.46 3.97
CA PHE A 78 -26.87 17.14 3.09
C PHE A 78 -27.15 17.58 1.65
N LYS A 79 -28.28 17.17 1.07
CA LYS A 79 -28.66 17.50 -0.31
C LYS A 79 -28.87 19.00 -0.53
N LEU A 80 -29.40 19.71 0.46
CA LEU A 80 -29.54 21.17 0.42
C LEU A 80 -28.19 21.88 0.31
N LYS A 81 -27.18 21.41 1.05
CA LYS A 81 -25.80 21.92 1.00
C LYS A 81 -25.16 21.64 -0.36
N VAL A 82 -25.38 20.44 -0.93
CA VAL A 82 -24.87 20.07 -2.26
C VAL A 82 -25.51 20.97 -3.32
N ARG A 83 -26.83 21.19 -3.24
CA ARG A 83 -27.54 22.08 -4.19
C ARG A 83 -27.02 23.52 -4.15
N GLU A 84 -26.74 24.04 -2.96
CA GLU A 84 -26.14 25.37 -2.81
C GLU A 84 -24.72 25.41 -3.45
N ALA A 85 -23.92 24.36 -3.29
CA ALA A 85 -22.59 24.28 -3.92
C ALA A 85 -22.68 24.27 -5.45
N GLU A 86 -23.67 23.58 -6.03
CA GLU A 86 -23.94 23.57 -7.46
C GLU A 86 -24.36 24.93 -7.99
N GLU A 87 -25.29 25.62 -7.29
CA GLU A 87 -25.75 26.95 -7.68
C GLU A 87 -24.60 27.98 -7.62
N LEU A 88 -23.65 27.79 -6.71
CA LEU A 88 -22.41 28.58 -6.64
C LEU A 88 -21.39 28.20 -7.72
N GLY A 89 -21.68 27.22 -8.59
CA GLY A 89 -20.80 26.75 -9.67
C GLY A 89 -19.55 26.02 -9.18
N MET A 90 -19.56 25.50 -7.95
CA MET A 90 -18.38 24.84 -7.36
C MET A 90 -18.04 23.53 -8.07
N ASP A 91 -18.99 22.87 -8.69
CA ASP A 91 -18.83 21.64 -9.48
C ASP A 91 -18.18 21.87 -10.86
N THR A 92 -17.99 23.11 -11.28
CA THR A 92 -17.37 23.48 -12.55
C THR A 92 -15.92 23.96 -12.41
N VAL A 93 -15.45 24.16 -11.18
CA VAL A 93 -14.07 24.65 -10.96
C VAL A 93 -13.04 23.55 -11.23
N ARG A 94 -11.90 23.98 -11.79
CA ARG A 94 -10.86 23.06 -12.25
C ARG A 94 -10.31 22.12 -11.15
N SER A 95 -10.14 22.61 -9.93
CA SER A 95 -9.68 21.81 -8.80
C SER A 95 -10.64 20.66 -8.48
N PHE A 96 -11.93 20.97 -8.42
CA PHE A 96 -12.99 19.98 -8.19
C PHE A 96 -13.01 18.90 -9.29
N LEU A 97 -12.97 19.33 -10.57
CA LEU A 97 -12.99 18.40 -11.71
C LEU A 97 -11.76 17.48 -11.70
N GLN A 98 -10.59 18.02 -11.33
CA GLN A 98 -9.35 17.22 -11.23
C GLN A 98 -9.42 16.22 -10.08
N GLU A 99 -9.93 16.61 -8.93
CA GLU A 99 -10.09 15.75 -7.77
C GLU A 99 -11.09 14.63 -8.04
N LEU A 100 -12.28 14.96 -8.55
CA LEU A 100 -13.31 13.99 -8.91
C LEU A 100 -12.82 13.00 -9.97
N ASN A 101 -12.11 13.48 -11.01
CA ASN A 101 -11.52 12.61 -12.02
C ASN A 101 -10.42 11.69 -11.45
N GLY A 102 -9.67 12.18 -10.47
CA GLY A 102 -8.69 11.37 -9.74
C GLY A 102 -9.34 10.20 -9.00
N TYR A 103 -10.44 10.45 -8.29
CA TYR A 103 -11.23 9.39 -7.64
C TYR A 103 -11.86 8.44 -8.66
N ARG A 104 -12.47 9.00 -9.73
CA ARG A 104 -13.06 8.20 -10.79
C ARG A 104 -12.07 7.22 -11.40
N THR A 105 -10.87 7.69 -11.71
CA THR A 105 -9.80 6.84 -12.27
C THR A 105 -9.44 5.68 -11.34
N GLN A 106 -9.38 5.91 -10.02
CA GLN A 106 -9.09 4.86 -9.05
C GLN A 106 -10.25 3.87 -8.91
N LEU A 107 -11.48 4.36 -8.86
CA LEU A 107 -12.68 3.54 -8.70
C LEU A 107 -13.03 2.75 -9.95
N ALA A 108 -12.63 3.21 -11.14
CA ALA A 108 -12.83 2.50 -12.40
C ALA A 108 -11.93 1.25 -12.56
N GLN A 109 -10.78 1.21 -11.87
CA GLN A 109 -9.79 0.14 -12.06
C GLN A 109 -10.34 -1.30 -11.94
N PRO A 110 -11.17 -1.65 -10.94
CA PRO A 110 -11.76 -2.98 -10.86
C PRO A 110 -12.60 -3.37 -12.07
N TYR A 111 -13.31 -2.41 -12.66
CA TYR A 111 -14.19 -2.62 -13.81
C TYR A 111 -13.42 -2.75 -15.13
N LEU A 112 -12.20 -2.24 -15.20
CA LEU A 112 -11.31 -2.26 -16.36
C LEU A 112 -10.29 -3.41 -16.33
N THR A 113 -10.55 -4.42 -15.50
CA THR A 113 -9.75 -5.63 -15.38
C THR A 113 -10.64 -6.87 -15.46
N ASP A 114 -10.11 -7.98 -15.92
CA ASP A 114 -10.81 -9.25 -15.81
C ASP A 114 -10.61 -9.83 -14.41
N GLU A 115 -11.64 -9.68 -13.57
CA GLU A 115 -11.60 -10.11 -12.18
C GLU A 115 -11.43 -11.63 -12.06
N SER A 116 -12.08 -12.41 -12.95
CA SER A 116 -11.95 -13.86 -12.97
C SER A 116 -10.53 -14.30 -13.38
N ALA A 117 -9.92 -13.60 -14.33
CA ALA A 117 -8.53 -13.83 -14.71
C ALA A 117 -7.56 -13.44 -13.59
N THR A 118 -7.85 -12.35 -12.90
CA THR A 118 -7.05 -11.88 -11.75
C THR A 118 -7.14 -12.88 -10.60
N GLU A 119 -8.31 -13.40 -10.26
CA GLU A 119 -8.48 -14.41 -9.21
C GLU A 119 -7.73 -15.70 -9.55
N LYS A 120 -7.79 -16.17 -10.81
CA LYS A 120 -7.00 -17.32 -11.26
C LYS A 120 -5.50 -17.11 -11.08
N LEU A 121 -5.01 -15.90 -11.39
CA LEU A 121 -3.59 -15.54 -11.19
C LEU A 121 -3.22 -15.48 -9.72
N ILE A 122 -4.13 -15.05 -8.83
CA ILE A 122 -3.92 -15.05 -7.39
C ILE A 122 -3.81 -16.49 -6.86
N ARG A 123 -4.71 -17.36 -7.24
CA ARG A 123 -4.67 -18.80 -6.87
C ARG A 123 -3.41 -19.48 -7.40
N GLU A 124 -3.11 -19.29 -8.69
CA GLU A 124 -1.88 -19.81 -9.30
C GLU A 124 -0.63 -19.35 -8.54
N ALA A 125 -0.55 -18.08 -8.16
CA ALA A 125 0.56 -17.55 -7.41
C ALA A 125 0.64 -18.16 -5.99
N TYR A 126 -0.48 -18.35 -5.32
CA TYR A 126 -0.53 -19.01 -4.01
C TYR A 126 -0.13 -20.49 -4.09
N ASP A 127 -0.61 -21.21 -5.10
CA ASP A 127 -0.25 -22.62 -5.30
C ASP A 127 1.26 -22.78 -5.57
N ARG A 128 1.83 -21.89 -6.40
CA ARG A 128 3.28 -21.84 -6.62
C ARG A 128 4.06 -21.48 -5.36
N MET A 129 3.51 -20.59 -4.52
CA MET A 129 4.13 -20.17 -3.25
C MET A 129 4.34 -21.32 -2.27
N GLN A 130 3.63 -22.44 -2.44
CA GLN A 130 3.79 -23.64 -1.61
C GLN A 130 5.07 -24.42 -1.93
N TYR A 131 5.80 -24.08 -3.01
CA TYR A 131 6.97 -24.78 -3.45
C TYR A 131 8.11 -23.83 -3.81
N ASP A 132 9.33 -24.20 -3.41
CA ASP A 132 10.56 -23.61 -3.88
C ASP A 132 11.16 -24.47 -5.00
N ILE A 133 11.62 -23.83 -6.06
CA ILE A 133 12.21 -24.50 -7.24
C ILE A 133 13.66 -24.11 -7.36
N ARG A 134 14.55 -25.07 -7.57
CA ARG A 134 15.92 -24.84 -8.03
C ARG A 134 15.99 -25.11 -9.52
N ALA A 135 16.51 -24.14 -10.27
CA ALA A 135 16.64 -24.32 -11.71
C ALA A 135 17.96 -23.72 -12.25
N SER A 136 18.39 -24.29 -13.36
CA SER A 136 19.43 -23.73 -14.20
C SER A 136 18.84 -23.21 -15.49
N HIS A 137 19.47 -22.20 -16.11
CA HIS A 137 19.03 -21.67 -17.38
C HIS A 137 20.14 -21.38 -18.38
N ILE A 138 19.76 -21.31 -19.65
CA ILE A 138 20.56 -20.80 -20.77
C ILE A 138 19.74 -19.70 -21.45
N LEU A 139 20.30 -18.51 -21.56
CA LEU A 139 19.69 -17.35 -22.23
C LEU A 139 20.30 -17.14 -23.61
N VAL A 140 19.46 -17.05 -24.63
CA VAL A 140 19.80 -16.42 -25.92
C VAL A 140 19.12 -15.05 -25.95
N ARG A 141 19.91 -14.01 -25.78
CA ARG A 141 19.42 -12.64 -25.66
C ARG A 141 18.85 -12.15 -26.97
N ILE A 142 17.65 -11.59 -26.89
CA ILE A 142 16.99 -10.92 -28.00
C ILE A 142 16.03 -9.87 -27.46
N SER A 143 16.04 -8.66 -27.99
CA SER A 143 15.12 -7.61 -27.57
C SER A 143 13.68 -8.02 -27.77
N GLN A 144 12.77 -7.52 -26.92
CA GLN A 144 11.33 -7.70 -27.07
C GLN A 144 10.84 -7.19 -28.42
N ASP A 145 11.45 -6.12 -28.90
CA ASP A 145 11.11 -5.38 -30.10
C ASP A 145 12.05 -5.74 -31.29
N ALA A 146 12.71 -6.89 -31.25
CA ALA A 146 13.59 -7.34 -32.35
C ALA A 146 12.80 -7.67 -33.63
N LEU A 147 13.45 -7.54 -34.77
CA LEU A 147 12.84 -7.90 -36.05
C LEU A 147 12.45 -9.39 -36.09
N PRO A 148 11.42 -9.79 -36.86
CA PRO A 148 11.01 -11.19 -37.00
C PRO A 148 12.15 -12.10 -37.42
N THR A 149 13.04 -11.65 -38.31
CA THR A 149 14.23 -12.38 -38.78
C THR A 149 15.18 -12.67 -37.62
N ASP A 150 15.48 -11.69 -36.79
CA ASP A 150 16.40 -11.84 -35.65
C ASP A 150 15.79 -12.71 -34.56
N THR A 151 14.49 -12.56 -34.34
CA THR A 151 13.70 -13.39 -33.43
C THR A 151 13.73 -14.86 -33.86
N LEU A 152 13.56 -15.12 -35.18
CA LEU A 152 13.64 -16.47 -35.72
C LEU A 152 15.06 -17.06 -35.59
N ALA A 153 16.09 -16.29 -35.86
CA ALA A 153 17.49 -16.71 -35.68
C ALA A 153 17.80 -17.07 -34.22
N ALA A 154 17.37 -16.24 -33.27
CA ALA A 154 17.52 -16.51 -31.84
C ALA A 154 16.74 -17.77 -31.41
N TYR A 155 15.52 -17.97 -31.94
CA TYR A 155 14.73 -19.18 -31.70
C TYR A 155 15.42 -20.44 -32.25
N GLN A 156 15.94 -20.38 -33.44
CA GLN A 156 16.69 -21.51 -34.03
C GLN A 156 17.95 -21.83 -33.23
N LYS A 157 18.69 -20.80 -32.76
CA LYS A 157 19.86 -20.98 -31.89
C LYS A 157 19.49 -21.70 -30.61
N ILE A 158 18.45 -21.27 -29.91
CA ILE A 158 18.04 -21.90 -28.65
C ILE A 158 17.51 -23.33 -28.85
N MET A 159 16.81 -23.60 -29.93
CA MET A 159 16.37 -24.94 -30.30
C MET A 159 17.52 -25.91 -30.58
N ASN A 160 18.58 -25.44 -31.26
CA ASN A 160 19.78 -26.24 -31.47
C ASN A 160 20.48 -26.59 -30.14
N ILE A 161 20.58 -25.63 -29.25
CA ILE A 161 21.12 -25.84 -27.87
C ILE A 161 20.28 -26.91 -27.16
N ARG A 162 18.95 -26.80 -27.22
CA ARG A 162 18.02 -27.79 -26.63
C ARG A 162 18.24 -29.19 -27.19
N LYS A 163 18.40 -29.33 -28.48
CA LYS A 163 18.68 -30.63 -29.14
C LYS A 163 19.96 -31.26 -28.61
N GLU A 164 21.02 -30.47 -28.43
CA GLU A 164 22.28 -30.94 -27.87
C GLU A 164 22.13 -31.39 -26.41
N LEU A 165 21.38 -30.62 -25.61
CA LEU A 165 21.10 -30.98 -24.21
C LEU A 165 20.29 -32.28 -24.10
N LEU A 166 19.29 -32.46 -24.95
CA LEU A 166 18.49 -33.70 -25.00
C LEU A 166 19.28 -34.91 -25.50
N SER A 167 20.41 -34.68 -26.22
CA SER A 167 21.36 -35.75 -26.58
C SER A 167 22.34 -36.12 -25.45
N GLY A 168 22.19 -35.49 -24.27
CA GLY A 168 22.98 -35.86 -23.06
C GLY A 168 24.17 -34.99 -22.78
N LYS A 169 24.35 -33.81 -23.44
CA LYS A 169 25.38 -32.84 -23.07
C LYS A 169 25.12 -32.25 -21.71
N ASP A 170 26.18 -31.95 -20.96
CA ASP A 170 26.07 -31.32 -19.65
C ASP A 170 25.47 -29.91 -19.76
N PHE A 171 24.50 -29.61 -18.89
CA PHE A 171 23.79 -28.35 -18.93
C PHE A 171 24.67 -27.16 -18.51
N GLY A 172 25.52 -27.35 -17.49
CA GLY A 172 26.43 -26.33 -17.00
C GLY A 172 27.50 -25.94 -18.02
N GLU A 173 28.12 -26.94 -18.68
CA GLU A 173 29.07 -26.70 -19.78
C GLU A 173 28.40 -25.95 -20.94
N MET A 174 27.18 -26.37 -21.29
CA MET A 174 26.39 -25.70 -22.35
C MET A 174 25.98 -24.28 -21.96
N ALA A 175 25.71 -24.01 -20.68
CA ALA A 175 25.42 -22.66 -20.18
C ALA A 175 26.65 -21.76 -20.26
N VAL A 176 27.81 -22.23 -19.82
CA VAL A 176 29.08 -21.48 -19.94
C VAL A 176 29.40 -21.15 -21.39
N LYS A 177 29.18 -22.09 -22.30
CA LYS A 177 29.51 -21.94 -23.72
C LYS A 177 28.54 -21.01 -24.47
N ASN A 178 27.24 -21.14 -24.23
CA ASN A 178 26.20 -20.60 -25.11
C ASN A 178 25.30 -19.54 -24.49
N SER A 179 25.30 -19.42 -23.14
CA SER A 179 24.43 -18.44 -22.48
C SER A 179 24.97 -17.02 -22.67
N ASP A 180 24.03 -16.12 -22.98
CA ASP A 180 24.25 -14.67 -23.00
C ASP A 180 24.03 -14.04 -21.60
N ASP A 181 23.70 -14.84 -20.59
CA ASP A 181 23.71 -14.41 -19.19
C ASP A 181 25.15 -14.39 -18.67
N PRO A 182 25.67 -13.19 -18.31
CA PRO A 182 27.05 -13.07 -17.85
C PRO A 182 27.34 -13.76 -16.51
N SER A 183 26.32 -14.14 -15.74
CA SER A 183 26.49 -14.87 -14.48
C SER A 183 26.92 -16.31 -14.68
N SER A 184 26.70 -16.88 -15.88
CA SER A 184 27.04 -18.26 -16.20
C SER A 184 28.57 -18.52 -16.26
N LYS A 185 29.38 -17.47 -16.43
CA LYS A 185 30.84 -17.55 -16.69
C LYS A 185 31.66 -16.96 -15.56
N ASP A 186 32.85 -17.54 -15.35
CA ASP A 186 33.85 -16.95 -14.46
C ASP A 186 34.23 -15.55 -14.94
N ARG A 187 34.33 -14.62 -14.01
CA ARG A 187 34.84 -13.27 -14.26
C ARG A 187 36.13 -13.05 -13.49
N PRO A 188 37.22 -12.66 -14.19
CA PRO A 188 38.48 -12.33 -13.55
C PRO A 188 38.37 -11.08 -12.69
N ALA A 189 39.31 -10.91 -11.76
CA ALA A 189 39.46 -9.69 -11.00
C ALA A 189 39.70 -8.50 -11.93
N ALA A 190 39.09 -7.35 -11.60
CA ALA A 190 39.34 -6.07 -12.25
C ALA A 190 39.59 -4.99 -11.18
N PRO A 191 40.14 -3.81 -11.51
CA PRO A 191 40.29 -2.73 -10.55
C PRO A 191 38.95 -2.49 -9.82
N ASN A 192 38.96 -2.55 -8.50
CA ASN A 192 37.81 -2.41 -7.62
C ASN A 192 36.70 -3.49 -7.75
N ARG A 193 37.00 -4.64 -8.35
CA ARG A 193 36.08 -5.77 -8.46
C ARG A 193 36.82 -7.09 -8.22
N PRO A 194 36.43 -7.86 -7.16
CA PRO A 194 37.00 -9.18 -6.94
C PRO A 194 36.63 -10.15 -8.07
N PRO A 195 37.37 -11.23 -8.27
CA PRO A 195 37.01 -12.32 -9.17
C PRO A 195 35.67 -12.92 -8.72
N MET A 196 34.83 -13.32 -9.66
CA MET A 196 33.56 -13.99 -9.38
C MET A 196 33.51 -15.30 -10.15
N LYS A 197 33.27 -16.40 -9.46
CA LYS A 197 33.04 -17.70 -10.06
C LYS A 197 31.68 -17.72 -10.75
N GLY A 198 31.60 -18.23 -11.96
CA GLY A 198 30.35 -18.39 -12.70
C GLY A 198 29.44 -19.43 -12.01
N ASN A 199 28.14 -19.22 -12.15
CA ASN A 199 27.14 -20.15 -11.62
C ASN A 199 26.85 -21.33 -12.56
N HIS A 200 27.46 -21.37 -13.74
CA HIS A 200 27.22 -22.39 -14.79
C HIS A 200 25.74 -22.54 -15.14
N GLY A 201 24.99 -21.44 -15.06
CA GLY A 201 23.57 -21.37 -15.31
C GLY A 201 22.67 -21.70 -14.12
N ASP A 202 23.21 -22.18 -12.99
CA ASP A 202 22.42 -22.47 -11.78
C ASP A 202 22.00 -21.16 -11.09
N LEU A 203 20.69 -20.93 -11.03
CA LEU A 203 20.08 -19.76 -10.39
C LEU A 203 19.81 -19.97 -8.90
N GLY A 204 20.05 -21.17 -8.38
CA GLY A 204 19.67 -21.55 -7.03
C GLY A 204 18.16 -21.72 -6.87
N PHE A 205 17.73 -21.72 -5.62
CA PHE A 205 16.30 -21.77 -5.29
C PHE A 205 15.63 -20.42 -5.44
N PHE A 206 14.41 -20.44 -5.94
CA PHE A 206 13.52 -19.28 -6.00
C PHE A 206 12.07 -19.70 -5.77
N THR A 207 11.25 -18.75 -5.42
CA THR A 207 9.80 -18.92 -5.26
C THR A 207 9.04 -18.00 -6.19
N VAL A 208 7.72 -18.02 -6.10
CA VAL A 208 6.83 -17.13 -6.86
C VAL A 208 7.22 -15.66 -6.68
N PHE A 209 7.16 -14.88 -7.77
CA PHE A 209 7.55 -13.45 -7.87
C PHE A 209 9.06 -13.15 -7.83
N ASP A 210 9.93 -14.14 -7.70
CA ASP A 210 11.38 -13.92 -7.74
C ASP A 210 11.90 -13.80 -9.18
N MET A 211 11.20 -14.43 -10.14
CA MET A 211 11.52 -14.40 -11.55
C MET A 211 10.41 -13.71 -12.35
N VAL A 212 10.72 -13.26 -13.57
CA VAL A 212 9.69 -12.74 -14.49
C VAL A 212 8.67 -13.83 -14.80
N TYR A 213 7.41 -13.45 -14.92
CA TYR A 213 6.30 -14.39 -14.95
C TYR A 213 6.39 -15.49 -16.05
N PRO A 214 6.83 -15.19 -17.30
CA PRO A 214 6.99 -16.25 -18.30
C PRO A 214 8.05 -17.29 -17.91
N PHE A 215 9.18 -16.83 -17.33
CA PHE A 215 10.24 -17.73 -16.86
C PHE A 215 9.75 -18.60 -15.70
N GLU A 216 9.14 -17.97 -14.70
CA GLU A 216 8.54 -18.67 -13.56
C GLU A 216 7.52 -19.71 -14.04
N SER A 217 6.62 -19.35 -14.98
CA SER A 217 5.63 -20.28 -15.52
C SER A 217 6.28 -21.47 -16.24
N GLY A 218 7.35 -21.23 -16.99
CA GLY A 218 8.13 -22.29 -17.63
C GLY A 218 8.78 -23.24 -16.63
N ALA A 219 9.32 -22.70 -15.51
CA ALA A 219 9.95 -23.50 -14.47
C ALA A 219 8.93 -24.34 -13.67
N TYR A 220 7.79 -23.75 -13.28
CA TYR A 220 6.76 -24.48 -12.51
C TYR A 220 5.99 -25.53 -13.36
N ALA A 221 6.06 -25.45 -14.70
CA ALA A 221 5.35 -26.35 -15.61
C ALA A 221 6.08 -27.69 -15.84
N ILE A 222 7.35 -27.83 -15.47
CA ILE A 222 8.17 -29.01 -15.72
C ILE A 222 8.61 -29.71 -14.42
N ALA A 223 8.86 -31.00 -14.50
CA ALA A 223 9.32 -31.78 -13.37
C ALA A 223 10.85 -31.66 -13.14
N PRO A 224 11.35 -31.97 -11.93
CA PRO A 224 12.79 -32.07 -11.70
C PRO A 224 13.46 -33.04 -12.68
N GLY A 225 14.57 -32.61 -13.27
CA GLY A 225 15.32 -33.32 -14.31
C GLY A 225 14.95 -32.93 -15.74
N GLU A 226 13.78 -32.35 -15.96
CA GLU A 226 13.31 -31.97 -17.30
C GLU A 226 13.87 -30.62 -17.76
N ILE A 227 13.91 -30.46 -19.09
CA ILE A 227 14.32 -29.23 -19.79
C ILE A 227 13.11 -28.67 -20.53
N SER A 228 12.79 -27.40 -20.30
CA SER A 228 11.64 -26.72 -20.90
C SER A 228 11.74 -26.62 -22.41
N GLU A 229 10.62 -26.38 -23.08
CA GLU A 229 10.60 -25.74 -24.41
C GLU A 229 11.18 -24.30 -24.26
N PRO A 230 11.63 -23.66 -25.38
CA PRO A 230 12.10 -22.27 -25.29
C PRO A 230 11.05 -21.34 -24.69
N VAL A 231 11.39 -20.70 -23.59
CA VAL A 231 10.52 -19.71 -22.90
C VAL A 231 10.92 -18.31 -23.32
N ARG A 232 9.97 -17.56 -23.90
CA ARG A 232 10.19 -16.15 -24.28
C ARG A 232 9.93 -15.22 -23.11
N THR A 233 10.91 -14.34 -22.81
CA THR A 233 10.78 -13.23 -21.87
C THR A 233 11.27 -11.95 -22.55
N ASP A 234 11.19 -10.81 -21.83
CA ASP A 234 11.72 -9.53 -22.33
C ASP A 234 13.24 -9.55 -22.55
N PHE A 235 13.95 -10.48 -21.90
CA PHE A 235 15.40 -10.64 -22.03
C PHE A 235 15.82 -11.49 -23.23
N GLY A 236 14.96 -12.39 -23.71
CA GLY A 236 15.29 -13.31 -24.77
C GLY A 236 14.56 -14.65 -24.67
N TYR A 237 15.13 -15.67 -25.30
CA TYR A 237 14.69 -17.05 -25.17
C TYR A 237 15.49 -17.77 -24.10
N HIS A 238 14.83 -18.48 -23.21
CA HIS A 238 15.43 -19.27 -22.15
C HIS A 238 15.15 -20.75 -22.36
N LEU A 239 16.15 -21.59 -22.09
CA LEU A 239 15.95 -23.00 -21.72
C LEU A 239 16.11 -23.10 -20.23
N ILE A 240 15.17 -23.76 -19.58
CA ILE A 240 15.12 -23.91 -18.13
C ILE A 240 15.23 -25.42 -17.83
N LYS A 241 16.15 -25.79 -16.95
CA LYS A 241 16.23 -27.13 -16.38
C LYS A 241 15.92 -27.04 -14.90
N VAL A 242 14.80 -27.60 -14.47
CA VAL A 242 14.51 -27.73 -13.04
C VAL A 242 15.38 -28.85 -12.48
N THR A 243 16.13 -28.53 -11.44
CA THR A 243 17.04 -29.51 -10.79
C THR A 243 16.45 -30.02 -9.48
N ASP A 244 15.63 -29.22 -8.81
CA ASP A 244 14.96 -29.60 -7.57
C ASP A 244 13.64 -28.85 -7.38
N LYS A 245 12.70 -29.49 -6.64
CA LYS A 245 11.43 -28.92 -6.22
C LYS A 245 11.07 -29.42 -4.84
N GLN A 246 10.98 -28.53 -3.87
CA GLN A 246 10.69 -28.85 -2.48
C GLN A 246 9.51 -28.05 -1.95
N LYS A 247 8.93 -28.47 -0.81
CA LYS A 247 7.97 -27.64 -0.08
C LYS A 247 8.63 -26.32 0.30
N ALA A 248 7.90 -25.24 0.19
CA ALA A 248 8.44 -23.92 0.47
C ALA A 248 8.96 -23.82 1.90
N MET A 249 10.19 -23.37 2.03
CA MET A 249 10.85 -23.13 3.31
C MET A 249 10.15 -22.02 4.12
N GLY A 250 9.54 -21.07 3.43
CA GLY A 250 9.03 -19.85 4.04
C GLY A 250 10.15 -18.87 4.38
N LYS A 251 10.01 -18.17 5.51
CA LYS A 251 11.12 -17.37 6.06
C LYS A 251 11.68 -18.04 7.29
N VAL A 252 13.00 -18.00 7.42
CA VAL A 252 13.71 -18.58 8.56
C VAL A 252 14.59 -17.55 9.25
N LEU A 253 14.70 -17.69 10.55
CA LEU A 253 15.69 -17.04 11.39
C LEU A 253 16.67 -18.12 11.83
N VAL A 254 17.95 -17.93 11.54
CA VAL A 254 18.98 -18.89 11.88
C VAL A 254 20.16 -18.20 12.55
N ALA A 255 20.93 -18.98 13.33
CA ALA A 255 22.28 -18.64 13.72
C ALA A 255 23.26 -19.47 12.90
N HIS A 256 24.42 -18.90 12.56
CA HIS A 256 25.46 -19.65 11.83
C HIS A 256 26.85 -19.48 12.44
N ILE A 257 27.66 -20.48 12.20
CA ILE A 257 29.12 -20.49 12.44
C ILE A 257 29.77 -20.61 11.08
N LEU A 258 30.60 -19.64 10.68
CA LEU A 258 31.32 -19.63 9.43
C LEU A 258 32.82 -19.76 9.72
N ILE A 259 33.45 -20.73 9.10
CA ILE A 259 34.91 -20.92 9.13
C ILE A 259 35.43 -20.71 7.72
N THR A 260 36.04 -19.55 7.46
CA THR A 260 36.39 -19.07 6.12
C THR A 260 37.68 -19.70 5.60
N PHE A 261 37.76 -19.86 4.26
CA PHE A 261 39.00 -20.19 3.59
C PHE A 261 39.87 -18.93 3.39
N PRO A 262 41.23 -19.07 3.48
CA PRO A 262 42.11 -18.03 2.98
C PRO A 262 41.96 -17.88 1.45
N ALA A 263 42.43 -16.75 0.90
CA ALA A 263 42.28 -16.45 -0.51
C ALA A 263 42.86 -17.53 -1.47
N ASN A 264 43.90 -18.24 -1.06
CA ASN A 264 44.53 -19.36 -1.81
C ASN A 264 44.76 -20.51 -0.83
N PRO A 265 43.74 -21.35 -0.52
CA PRO A 265 43.83 -22.40 0.46
C PRO A 265 44.76 -23.54 -0.04
N THR A 266 45.68 -23.98 0.81
CA THR A 266 46.44 -25.19 0.58
C THR A 266 45.63 -26.44 0.98
N ALA A 267 46.12 -27.64 0.61
CA ALA A 267 45.50 -28.89 1.07
C ALA A 267 45.50 -29.01 2.61
N ASP A 268 46.56 -28.54 3.26
CA ASP A 268 46.70 -28.53 4.72
C ASP A 268 45.75 -27.55 5.36
N ASP A 269 45.53 -26.38 4.76
CA ASP A 269 44.52 -25.43 5.21
C ASP A 269 43.11 -26.03 5.11
N SER A 270 42.79 -26.67 4.03
CA SER A 270 41.50 -27.34 3.82
C SER A 270 41.23 -28.41 4.88
N LEU A 271 42.23 -29.24 5.21
CA LEU A 271 42.10 -30.24 6.25
C LEU A 271 42.00 -29.63 7.66
N ARG A 272 42.82 -28.64 7.97
CA ARG A 272 42.80 -27.92 9.26
C ARG A 272 41.44 -27.23 9.50
N LEU A 273 40.89 -26.53 8.50
CA LEU A 273 39.63 -25.83 8.62
C LEU A 273 38.45 -26.80 8.70
N LYS A 274 38.51 -27.92 7.97
CA LYS A 274 37.56 -29.02 8.14
C LYS A 274 37.56 -29.53 9.58
N ASN A 275 38.72 -29.82 10.13
CA ASN A 275 38.86 -30.31 11.51
C ASN A 275 38.34 -29.30 12.53
N LYS A 276 38.59 -27.97 12.33
CA LYS A 276 38.07 -26.89 13.15
C LYS A 276 36.52 -26.87 13.13
N ALA A 277 35.89 -27.08 11.95
CA ALA A 277 34.43 -27.12 11.82
C ALA A 277 33.83 -28.34 12.54
N PHE A 278 34.47 -29.52 12.40
CA PHE A 278 34.01 -30.72 13.09
C PHE A 278 34.27 -30.68 14.60
N GLU A 279 35.25 -29.94 15.07
CA GLU A 279 35.49 -29.67 16.49
C GLU A 279 34.38 -28.79 17.07
N ALA A 280 34.05 -27.67 16.42
CA ALA A 280 32.91 -26.83 16.79
C ALA A 280 31.60 -27.64 16.87
N HIS A 281 31.37 -28.50 15.87
CA HIS A 281 30.19 -29.35 15.85
C HIS A 281 30.17 -30.38 17.01
N ARG A 282 31.32 -30.96 17.38
CA ARG A 282 31.37 -31.84 18.55
C ARG A 282 31.06 -31.12 19.85
N GLU A 283 31.49 -29.85 20.01
CA GLU A 283 31.13 -29.05 21.17
C GLU A 283 29.60 -28.79 21.24
N LEU A 284 28.97 -28.56 20.12
CA LEU A 284 27.50 -28.40 20.04
C LEU A 284 26.77 -29.71 20.41
N ILE A 285 27.24 -30.85 19.89
CA ILE A 285 26.70 -32.18 20.27
C ILE A 285 26.88 -32.46 21.77
N ALA A 286 27.97 -31.98 22.36
CA ALA A 286 28.22 -32.11 23.80
C ALA A 286 27.36 -31.17 24.65
N GLY A 287 26.48 -30.37 24.02
CA GLY A 287 25.51 -29.48 24.70
C GLY A 287 26.03 -28.09 25.02
N LYS A 288 27.15 -27.66 24.46
CA LYS A 288 27.65 -26.30 24.61
C LYS A 288 26.70 -25.32 23.87
N ASP A 289 26.50 -24.14 24.46
CA ASP A 289 25.66 -23.12 23.85
C ASP A 289 26.15 -22.66 22.48
N PHE A 290 25.23 -22.52 21.51
CA PHE A 290 25.59 -22.20 20.13
C PHE A 290 26.25 -20.82 20.01
N ALA A 291 25.83 -19.82 20.79
CA ALA A 291 26.41 -18.48 20.77
C ALA A 291 27.86 -18.48 21.31
N GLU A 292 28.17 -19.31 22.33
CA GLU A 292 29.53 -19.47 22.84
C GLU A 292 30.45 -20.14 21.81
N VAL A 293 29.95 -21.17 21.11
CA VAL A 293 30.71 -21.86 20.05
C VAL A 293 30.88 -20.91 18.85
N ALA A 294 29.84 -20.14 18.46
CA ALA A 294 29.94 -19.13 17.42
C ALA A 294 31.01 -18.08 17.75
N LYS A 295 31.04 -17.57 18.98
CA LYS A 295 32.03 -16.61 19.44
C LYS A 295 33.48 -17.16 19.40
N THR A 296 33.63 -18.48 19.61
CA THR A 296 34.95 -19.14 19.64
C THR A 296 35.47 -19.49 18.26
N TYR A 297 34.59 -19.98 17.37
CA TYR A 297 34.99 -20.63 16.12
C TYR A 297 34.63 -19.84 14.86
N SER A 298 33.62 -18.92 14.91
CA SER A 298 33.16 -18.25 13.71
C SER A 298 34.08 -17.12 13.28
N ASP A 299 34.36 -17.07 11.98
CA ASP A 299 35.13 -16.02 11.34
C ASP A 299 34.20 -14.89 10.79
N ASP A 300 32.85 -15.01 10.91
CA ASP A 300 31.92 -13.96 10.51
C ASP A 300 31.87 -12.82 11.53
N LYS A 301 32.65 -11.78 11.25
CA LYS A 301 32.76 -10.59 12.12
C LYS A 301 31.50 -9.81 12.34
N GLY A 302 30.50 -10.03 11.50
CA GLY A 302 29.19 -9.33 11.60
C GLY A 302 28.25 -9.92 12.65
N THR A 303 28.42 -11.22 12.95
CA THR A 303 27.44 -11.96 13.77
C THR A 303 28.05 -12.79 14.90
N PHE A 304 29.37 -13.12 14.88
CA PHE A 304 30.00 -14.05 15.84
C PHE A 304 29.80 -13.64 17.30
N ASP A 305 29.81 -12.36 17.62
CA ASP A 305 29.62 -11.79 18.95
C ASP A 305 28.15 -11.59 19.34
N LYS A 306 27.23 -11.80 18.38
CA LYS A 306 25.78 -11.74 18.52
C LYS A 306 25.12 -13.11 18.41
N GLY A 307 25.87 -14.17 18.82
CA GLY A 307 25.37 -15.54 18.74
C GLY A 307 25.29 -16.13 17.33
N GLY A 308 25.89 -15.50 16.32
CA GLY A 308 25.84 -15.94 14.93
C GLY A 308 24.52 -15.66 14.21
N ILE A 309 23.61 -14.83 14.78
CA ILE A 309 22.25 -14.64 14.29
C ILE A 309 22.24 -13.83 12.98
N LEU A 310 21.61 -14.40 11.94
CA LEU A 310 21.37 -13.77 10.65
C LEU A 310 19.98 -13.12 10.62
N PRO A 311 19.77 -12.05 9.83
CA PRO A 311 18.44 -11.51 9.58
C PRO A 311 17.50 -12.56 8.97
N TRP A 312 16.18 -12.39 9.14
CA TRP A 312 15.16 -13.20 8.47
C TRP A 312 15.37 -13.25 6.95
N PHE A 313 15.40 -14.43 6.35
CA PHE A 313 15.56 -14.61 4.91
C PHE A 313 14.67 -15.73 4.36
N GLY A 314 14.43 -15.69 3.04
CA GLY A 314 13.82 -16.75 2.25
C GLY A 314 14.85 -17.38 1.30
N VAL A 315 14.42 -18.32 0.48
CA VAL A 315 15.29 -19.16 -0.36
C VAL A 315 16.17 -18.40 -1.36
N ASN A 316 15.79 -17.22 -1.79
CA ASN A 316 16.51 -16.43 -2.81
C ASN A 316 17.57 -15.48 -2.24
N ARG A 317 17.89 -15.56 -0.95
CA ARG A 317 18.81 -14.63 -0.25
C ARG A 317 20.16 -15.19 0.11
N MET A 318 20.29 -16.50 0.03
CA MET A 318 21.54 -17.22 0.33
C MET A 318 21.92 -18.11 -0.83
N ILE A 319 23.19 -18.54 -0.85
CA ILE A 319 23.69 -19.45 -1.88
C ILE A 319 23.00 -20.82 -1.80
N PRO A 320 22.89 -21.54 -2.93
CA PRO A 320 22.11 -22.77 -3.02
C PRO A 320 22.49 -23.83 -1.99
N GLU A 321 23.79 -24.03 -1.75
CA GLU A 321 24.31 -25.03 -0.77
C GLU A 321 23.83 -24.71 0.65
N PHE A 322 23.84 -23.42 1.02
CA PHE A 322 23.35 -22.97 2.33
C PHE A 322 21.85 -23.22 2.48
N ILE A 323 21.07 -22.86 1.46
CA ILE A 323 19.61 -23.08 1.44
C ILE A 323 19.29 -24.58 1.53
N THR A 324 19.98 -25.41 0.78
CA THR A 324 19.79 -26.88 0.79
C THR A 324 19.89 -27.45 2.20
N GLU A 325 20.91 -27.06 2.95
CA GLU A 325 21.11 -27.59 4.31
C GLU A 325 20.10 -26.96 5.32
N VAL A 326 19.83 -25.65 5.21
CA VAL A 326 18.86 -24.99 6.09
C VAL A 326 17.43 -25.51 5.87
N SER A 327 17.06 -25.82 4.63
CA SER A 327 15.71 -26.32 4.33
C SER A 327 15.39 -27.70 4.94
N ARG A 328 16.44 -28.48 5.31
CA ARG A 328 16.32 -29.76 6.00
C ARG A 328 16.05 -29.64 7.48
N LEU A 329 16.27 -28.45 8.07
CA LEU A 329 15.99 -28.21 9.48
C LEU A 329 14.49 -28.04 9.71
N GLU A 330 13.90 -28.91 10.51
CA GLU A 330 12.45 -28.92 10.74
C GLU A 330 12.06 -28.36 12.11
N LYS A 331 12.86 -28.67 13.15
CA LYS A 331 12.58 -28.29 14.53
C LYS A 331 13.44 -27.11 14.96
N MET A 332 12.86 -26.25 15.78
CA MET A 332 13.62 -25.20 16.45
C MET A 332 14.76 -25.84 17.26
N ASP A 333 15.88 -25.16 17.30
CA ASP A 333 17.12 -25.58 17.94
C ASP A 333 17.89 -26.72 17.24
N ASP A 334 17.32 -27.35 16.19
CA ASP A 334 18.09 -28.27 15.36
C ASP A 334 19.23 -27.52 14.65
N PHE A 335 20.38 -28.18 14.49
CA PHE A 335 21.53 -27.63 13.77
C PHE A 335 22.09 -28.63 12.78
N THR A 336 22.70 -28.11 11.71
CA THR A 336 23.31 -28.94 10.65
C THR A 336 24.60 -29.57 11.09
N ALA A 337 24.99 -30.70 10.45
CA ALA A 337 26.40 -31.08 10.39
C ALA A 337 27.20 -29.98 9.66
N PRO A 338 28.54 -29.95 9.83
CA PRO A 338 29.38 -29.04 9.05
C PRO A 338 29.25 -29.32 7.55
N PHE A 339 28.91 -28.30 6.79
CA PHE A 339 28.81 -28.38 5.33
C PHE A 339 29.66 -27.29 4.65
N LEU A 340 30.06 -27.57 3.42
CA LEU A 340 30.98 -26.75 2.66
C LEU A 340 30.25 -25.86 1.67
N THR A 341 30.68 -24.59 1.57
CA THR A 341 30.27 -23.64 0.53
C THR A 341 31.50 -22.98 -0.08
N SER A 342 31.30 -22.11 -1.07
CA SER A 342 32.37 -21.28 -1.65
C SER A 342 33.01 -20.32 -0.63
N TYR A 343 32.34 -20.01 0.49
CA TYR A 343 32.84 -19.10 1.52
C TYR A 343 33.63 -19.83 2.63
N GLY A 344 33.41 -21.15 2.81
CA GLY A 344 34.02 -21.91 3.87
C GLY A 344 33.09 -23.00 4.42
N TRP A 345 33.41 -23.48 5.61
CA TRP A 345 32.60 -24.43 6.36
C TRP A 345 31.54 -23.71 7.19
N HIS A 346 30.31 -24.21 7.15
CA HIS A 346 29.17 -23.66 7.90
C HIS A 346 28.59 -24.70 8.84
N ILE A 347 28.10 -24.25 10.00
CA ILE A 347 27.15 -24.96 10.86
C ILE A 347 26.01 -23.98 11.08
N VAL A 348 24.77 -24.41 10.88
CA VAL A 348 23.59 -23.53 10.97
C VAL A 348 22.58 -24.10 11.95
N LYS A 349 22.08 -23.27 12.85
CA LYS A 349 21.03 -23.59 13.82
C LYS A 349 19.74 -22.87 13.46
N LEU A 350 18.63 -23.59 13.44
CA LEU A 350 17.30 -22.99 13.23
C LEU A 350 16.79 -22.36 14.54
N LEU A 351 16.53 -21.08 14.52
CA LEU A 351 16.00 -20.33 15.68
C LEU A 351 14.49 -20.13 15.59
N ASP A 352 13.98 -19.82 14.37
CA ASP A 352 12.55 -19.61 14.16
C ASP A 352 12.19 -19.81 12.69
N LYS A 353 10.93 -20.16 12.40
CA LYS A 353 10.43 -20.41 11.05
C LYS A 353 9.02 -19.84 10.88
N LYS A 354 8.84 -18.99 9.87
CA LYS A 354 7.54 -18.46 9.48
C LYS A 354 7.04 -19.19 8.24
N PRO A 355 5.98 -19.99 8.36
CA PRO A 355 5.38 -20.69 7.23
C PRO A 355 4.75 -19.70 6.24
N ILE A 356 4.36 -20.21 5.08
CA ILE A 356 3.74 -19.38 4.02
C ILE A 356 2.42 -18.72 4.49
N GLY A 357 1.64 -19.36 5.34
CA GLY A 357 0.31 -18.93 5.76
C GLY A 357 -0.79 -19.40 4.83
N THR A 358 -2.05 -19.13 5.19
CA THR A 358 -3.23 -19.53 4.42
C THR A 358 -3.44 -18.65 3.19
N PHE A 359 -4.31 -19.08 2.28
CA PHE A 359 -4.69 -18.29 1.09
C PHE A 359 -5.32 -16.96 1.49
N GLU A 360 -6.17 -16.95 2.50
CA GLU A 360 -6.88 -15.77 3.01
C GLU A 360 -5.88 -14.74 3.57
N GLU A 361 -4.90 -15.19 4.34
CA GLU A 361 -3.84 -14.33 4.90
C GLU A 361 -2.95 -13.71 3.82
N ARG A 362 -2.72 -14.43 2.71
CA ARG A 362 -1.81 -14.01 1.63
C ARG A 362 -2.49 -13.31 0.47
N ASN A 363 -3.80 -13.41 0.34
CA ASN A 363 -4.56 -12.90 -0.81
C ASN A 363 -4.25 -11.43 -1.11
N SER A 364 -4.33 -10.55 -0.10
CA SER A 364 -4.08 -9.12 -0.28
C SER A 364 -2.63 -8.82 -0.73
N GLU A 365 -1.64 -9.51 -0.14
CA GLU A 365 -0.22 -9.38 -0.53
C GLU A 365 -0.01 -9.83 -1.98
N ILE A 366 -0.57 -10.99 -2.34
CA ILE A 366 -0.46 -11.56 -3.69
C ILE A 366 -1.10 -10.61 -4.71
N LYS A 367 -2.30 -10.10 -4.43
CA LYS A 367 -3.00 -9.13 -5.30
C LYS A 367 -2.16 -7.88 -5.56
N GLN A 368 -1.53 -7.33 -4.51
CA GLN A 368 -0.63 -6.17 -4.66
C GLN A 368 0.62 -6.50 -5.50
N LYS A 369 1.21 -7.68 -5.32
CA LYS A 369 2.37 -8.12 -6.11
C LYS A 369 2.01 -8.35 -7.57
N ILE A 370 0.85 -8.96 -7.85
CA ILE A 370 0.34 -9.15 -9.22
C ILE A 370 0.15 -7.81 -9.92
N ALA A 371 -0.42 -6.82 -9.26
CA ALA A 371 -0.63 -5.49 -9.85
C ALA A 371 0.66 -4.78 -10.28
N ARG A 372 1.82 -5.17 -9.72
CA ARG A 372 3.15 -4.60 -10.02
C ARG A 372 4.05 -5.53 -10.82
N ASN A 373 3.54 -6.65 -11.31
CA ASN A 373 4.28 -7.69 -11.99
C ASN A 373 3.75 -7.88 -13.42
N ASP A 374 4.50 -8.57 -14.28
CA ASP A 374 4.13 -8.89 -15.67
C ASP A 374 2.78 -9.62 -15.79
N ARG A 375 2.29 -10.23 -14.70
CA ARG A 375 0.94 -10.83 -14.63
C ARG A 375 -0.17 -9.80 -14.87
N ALA A 376 0.03 -8.54 -14.48
CA ALA A 376 -0.92 -7.47 -14.77
C ALA A 376 -1.14 -7.30 -16.28
N SER A 377 -0.08 -7.41 -17.09
CA SER A 377 -0.16 -7.35 -18.54
C SER A 377 -0.99 -8.49 -19.13
N LYS A 378 -0.96 -9.69 -18.52
CA LYS A 378 -1.77 -10.83 -18.95
C LYS A 378 -3.25 -10.59 -18.68
N SER A 379 -3.59 -10.09 -17.49
CA SER A 379 -4.98 -9.70 -17.15
C SER A 379 -5.50 -8.61 -18.09
N LYS A 380 -4.69 -7.56 -18.35
CA LYS A 380 -5.03 -6.49 -19.31
C LYS A 380 -5.28 -7.06 -20.71
N LYS A 381 -4.41 -7.94 -21.22
CA LYS A 381 -4.58 -8.56 -22.55
C LYS A 381 -5.85 -9.40 -22.64
N GLN A 382 -6.17 -10.18 -21.60
CA GLN A 382 -7.40 -10.97 -21.55
C GLN A 382 -8.63 -10.08 -21.52
N PHE A 383 -8.61 -9.01 -20.72
CA PHE A 383 -9.67 -8.01 -20.68
C PHE A 383 -9.90 -7.37 -22.06
N VAL A 384 -8.84 -6.88 -22.71
CA VAL A 384 -8.92 -6.30 -24.05
C VAL A 384 -9.47 -7.30 -25.06
N ALA A 385 -9.01 -8.57 -25.04
CA ALA A 385 -9.53 -9.60 -25.93
C ALA A 385 -11.03 -9.86 -25.71
N LYS A 386 -11.49 -9.85 -24.45
CA LYS A 386 -12.91 -9.97 -24.12
C LYS A 386 -13.71 -8.78 -24.64
N MET A 387 -13.20 -7.56 -24.49
CA MET A 387 -13.86 -6.34 -24.99
C MET A 387 -13.87 -6.29 -26.53
N LYS A 388 -12.80 -6.73 -27.20
CA LYS A 388 -12.76 -6.88 -28.67
C LYS A 388 -13.92 -7.75 -29.16
N ASN A 389 -14.15 -8.89 -28.52
CA ASN A 389 -15.24 -9.77 -28.86
C ASN A 389 -16.62 -9.16 -28.56
N LEU A 390 -16.76 -8.53 -27.39
CA LEU A 390 -18.01 -7.92 -26.93
C LEU A 390 -18.49 -6.80 -27.86
N TYR A 391 -17.56 -5.96 -28.31
CA TYR A 391 -17.83 -4.75 -29.10
C TYR A 391 -17.60 -4.94 -30.60
N GLY A 392 -17.43 -6.17 -31.07
CA GLY A 392 -17.31 -6.47 -32.51
C GLY A 392 -16.11 -5.76 -33.14
N TYR A 393 -14.96 -5.74 -32.49
CA TYR A 393 -13.73 -5.13 -33.00
C TYR A 393 -13.37 -5.66 -34.37
N ARG A 394 -13.14 -4.79 -35.33
CA ARG A 394 -12.69 -5.12 -36.67
C ARG A 394 -11.54 -4.22 -37.09
N GLU A 395 -10.41 -4.83 -37.46
CA GLU A 395 -9.19 -4.14 -37.90
C GLU A 395 -9.12 -4.13 -39.43
N TYR A 396 -8.50 -3.08 -39.99
CA TYR A 396 -8.27 -2.89 -41.44
C TYR A 396 -6.77 -2.76 -41.72
N PRO A 397 -6.02 -3.86 -41.81
CA PRO A 397 -4.56 -3.86 -41.98
C PRO A 397 -4.08 -3.12 -43.22
N GLU A 398 -4.89 -3.13 -44.31
CA GLU A 398 -4.61 -2.41 -45.54
C GLU A 398 -4.48 -0.90 -45.32
N ASN A 399 -5.34 -0.33 -44.49
CA ASN A 399 -5.29 1.09 -44.18
C ASN A 399 -4.08 1.44 -43.29
N LEU A 400 -3.63 0.54 -42.42
CA LEU A 400 -2.40 0.69 -41.68
C LEU A 400 -1.18 0.63 -42.60
N THR A 401 -1.20 -0.24 -43.62
CA THR A 401 -0.15 -0.31 -44.62
C THR A 401 -0.03 0.99 -45.42
N GLU A 402 -1.16 1.56 -45.81
CA GLU A 402 -1.17 2.89 -46.45
C GLU A 402 -0.59 3.98 -45.57
N PHE A 403 -0.89 3.95 -44.28
CA PHE A 403 -0.40 4.91 -43.31
C PHE A 403 1.14 4.94 -43.16
N TYR A 404 1.83 3.81 -43.43
CA TYR A 404 3.32 3.81 -43.37
C TYR A 404 3.95 4.81 -44.36
N SER A 405 3.27 5.16 -45.47
CA SER A 405 3.79 6.11 -46.46
C SER A 405 4.03 7.50 -45.94
N VAL A 406 3.36 7.92 -44.89
CA VAL A 406 3.47 9.27 -44.27
C VAL A 406 4.43 9.31 -43.07
N VAL A 407 4.91 8.13 -42.61
CA VAL A 407 5.79 8.05 -41.43
C VAL A 407 7.25 7.94 -41.88
N THR A 408 8.08 8.83 -41.36
CA THR A 408 9.50 8.89 -41.70
C THR A 408 10.42 8.51 -40.54
N ASP A 409 11.71 8.38 -40.79
CA ASP A 409 12.73 8.09 -39.75
C ASP A 409 12.81 9.13 -38.63
N SER A 410 12.17 10.30 -38.80
CA SER A 410 12.03 11.28 -37.74
C SER A 410 11.23 10.73 -36.52
N LEU A 411 10.37 9.72 -36.73
CA LEU A 411 9.67 8.98 -35.67
C LEU A 411 10.66 8.36 -34.66
N LEU A 412 11.70 7.71 -35.15
CA LEU A 412 12.73 7.09 -34.30
C LEU A 412 13.57 8.08 -33.52
N ARG A 413 13.60 9.35 -33.97
CA ARG A 413 14.25 10.48 -33.30
C ARG A 413 13.31 11.25 -32.37
N GLY A 414 12.04 10.83 -32.27
CA GLY A 414 11.04 11.49 -31.41
C GLY A 414 10.61 12.89 -31.92
N SER A 415 10.69 13.14 -33.21
CA SER A 415 10.42 14.43 -33.86
C SER A 415 9.56 14.34 -35.12
N TRP A 416 8.81 13.24 -35.29
CA TRP A 416 7.85 13.10 -36.39
C TRP A 416 6.64 14.00 -36.19
N ASP A 417 6.24 14.71 -37.25
CA ASP A 417 5.09 15.61 -37.28
C ASP A 417 3.87 14.87 -37.87
N PRO A 418 2.67 14.88 -37.23
CA PRO A 418 1.47 14.23 -37.75
C PRO A 418 0.80 14.94 -38.92
N SER A 419 1.22 16.16 -39.25
CA SER A 419 0.59 16.99 -40.31
C SER A 419 0.42 16.27 -41.68
N PRO A 420 1.34 15.40 -42.14
CA PRO A 420 1.15 14.66 -43.38
C PRO A 420 -0.04 13.68 -43.37
N ALA A 421 -0.50 13.28 -42.19
CA ALA A 421 -1.65 12.39 -42.04
C ALA A 421 -2.99 13.16 -41.93
N LYS A 422 -2.97 14.47 -41.98
CA LYS A 422 -4.19 15.28 -41.90
C LYS A 422 -5.13 14.97 -43.06
N GLY A 423 -6.39 14.64 -42.72
CA GLY A 423 -7.41 14.24 -43.69
C GLY A 423 -7.34 12.78 -44.14
N MET A 424 -6.47 11.97 -43.54
CA MET A 424 -6.47 10.51 -43.72
C MET A 424 -7.58 9.86 -42.88
N ASN A 425 -8.80 9.82 -43.42
CA ASN A 425 -10.02 9.43 -42.69
C ASN A 425 -10.38 7.95 -42.78
N LYS A 426 -9.52 7.10 -43.39
CA LYS A 426 -9.82 5.66 -43.45
C LYS A 426 -9.68 5.05 -42.04
N PRO A 427 -10.65 4.20 -41.63
CA PRO A 427 -10.58 3.56 -40.35
C PRO A 427 -9.43 2.54 -40.28
N LEU A 428 -8.64 2.59 -39.22
CA LEU A 428 -7.67 1.56 -38.87
C LEU A 428 -8.37 0.40 -38.17
N PHE A 429 -9.37 0.70 -37.39
CA PHE A 429 -10.28 -0.27 -36.79
C PHE A 429 -11.64 0.36 -36.46
N VAL A 430 -12.63 -0.49 -36.27
CA VAL A 430 -13.96 -0.14 -35.79
C VAL A 430 -14.25 -0.88 -34.51
N LEU A 431 -14.87 -0.19 -33.54
CA LEU A 431 -15.26 -0.73 -32.25
C LEU A 431 -16.69 -0.24 -31.92
N ASP A 432 -17.65 -1.16 -31.80
CA ASP A 432 -19.07 -0.85 -31.55
C ASP A 432 -19.64 0.25 -32.48
N GLY A 433 -19.29 0.18 -33.78
CA GLY A 433 -19.69 1.14 -34.79
C GLY A 433 -18.89 2.47 -34.80
N ASN A 434 -18.01 2.70 -33.85
CA ASN A 434 -17.14 3.88 -33.83
C ASN A 434 -15.89 3.61 -34.67
N GLU A 435 -15.58 4.52 -35.58
CA GLU A 435 -14.41 4.46 -36.45
C GLU A 435 -13.22 5.16 -35.79
N TYR A 436 -12.05 4.52 -35.77
CA TYR A 436 -10.78 5.07 -35.31
C TYR A 436 -9.88 5.19 -36.53
N THR A 437 -9.63 6.43 -36.92
CA THR A 437 -9.04 6.75 -38.23
C THR A 437 -7.50 6.80 -38.21
N GLN A 438 -6.92 6.82 -39.40
CA GLN A 438 -5.49 7.05 -39.59
C GLN A 438 -5.04 8.40 -38.99
N GLU A 439 -5.86 9.46 -39.11
CA GLU A 439 -5.55 10.78 -38.54
C GLU A 439 -5.55 10.73 -37.00
N ASP A 440 -6.53 10.08 -36.37
CA ASP A 440 -6.56 9.90 -34.91
C ASP A 440 -5.30 9.19 -34.40
N PHE A 441 -4.91 8.13 -35.13
CA PHE A 441 -3.70 7.39 -34.78
C PHE A 441 -2.43 8.23 -34.99
N ALA A 442 -2.38 9.10 -35.99
CA ALA A 442 -1.24 9.97 -36.22
C ALA A 442 -0.96 10.90 -35.01
N TYR A 443 -1.99 11.49 -34.42
CA TYR A 443 -1.84 12.29 -33.20
C TYR A 443 -1.38 11.45 -32.01
N PHE A 444 -1.91 10.24 -31.87
CA PHE A 444 -1.47 9.32 -30.81
C PHE A 444 -0.01 8.89 -31.03
N LEU A 445 0.38 8.56 -32.26
CA LEU A 445 1.76 8.20 -32.62
C LEU A 445 2.74 9.31 -32.29
N ALA A 446 2.44 10.55 -32.67
CA ALA A 446 3.26 11.72 -32.39
C ALA A 446 3.45 11.98 -30.89
N LYS A 447 2.39 11.75 -30.10
CA LYS A 447 2.45 11.90 -28.63
C LYS A 447 3.33 10.82 -27.97
N ASN A 448 3.36 9.61 -28.54
CA ASN A 448 3.99 8.42 -27.95
C ASN A 448 5.33 8.02 -28.60
N GLN A 449 5.91 8.86 -29.45
CA GLN A 449 7.13 8.55 -30.21
C GLN A 449 8.44 8.66 -29.39
N LYS A 450 8.40 9.21 -28.18
CA LYS A 450 9.59 9.36 -27.35
C LYS A 450 10.04 8.00 -26.78
N GLY A 451 11.37 7.76 -26.81
CA GLY A 451 11.97 6.54 -26.27
C GLY A 451 12.01 5.36 -27.24
N LEU A 452 11.68 5.57 -28.51
CA LEU A 452 11.90 4.57 -29.55
C LEU A 452 13.41 4.38 -29.82
N SER A 453 13.81 3.15 -30.13
CA SER A 453 15.22 2.87 -30.48
C SER A 453 15.50 3.21 -31.94
N ALA A 454 16.60 3.90 -32.18
CA ALA A 454 17.05 4.20 -33.53
C ALA A 454 17.47 2.96 -34.35
N GLU A 455 17.69 1.82 -33.68
CA GLU A 455 18.01 0.54 -34.32
C GLU A 455 16.80 -0.20 -34.86
N GLN A 456 15.58 0.23 -34.50
CA GLN A 456 14.33 -0.38 -34.97
C GLN A 456 13.91 0.15 -36.34
N SER A 457 13.14 -0.65 -37.09
CA SER A 457 12.50 -0.12 -38.29
C SER A 457 11.29 0.78 -37.92
N VAL A 458 11.06 1.79 -38.74
CA VAL A 458 9.88 2.69 -38.62
C VAL A 458 8.57 1.86 -38.58
N ILE A 459 8.42 0.91 -39.50
CA ILE A 459 7.23 0.06 -39.59
C ILE A 459 7.02 -0.75 -38.31
N HIS A 460 8.10 -1.31 -37.73
CA HIS A 460 8.01 -2.03 -36.46
C HIS A 460 7.50 -1.14 -35.32
N SER A 461 8.06 0.07 -35.23
CA SER A 461 7.68 1.06 -34.22
C SER A 461 6.22 1.52 -34.39
N VAL A 462 5.78 1.75 -35.61
CA VAL A 462 4.38 2.09 -35.92
C VAL A 462 3.46 0.94 -35.47
N ASN A 463 3.76 -0.29 -35.83
CA ASN A 463 2.95 -1.46 -35.44
C ASN A 463 2.89 -1.66 -33.94
N LYS A 464 4.01 -1.42 -33.23
CA LYS A 464 4.05 -1.47 -31.77
C LYS A 464 3.10 -0.46 -31.14
N ILE A 465 3.22 0.82 -31.57
CA ILE A 465 2.38 1.91 -31.06
C ILE A 465 0.92 1.73 -31.50
N PHE A 466 0.66 1.18 -32.68
CA PHE A 466 -0.70 0.88 -33.12
C PHE A 466 -1.40 -0.15 -32.22
N ARG A 467 -0.71 -1.22 -31.83
CA ARG A 467 -1.28 -2.19 -30.86
C ARG A 467 -1.60 -1.52 -29.54
N GLN A 468 -0.69 -0.66 -29.03
CA GLN A 468 -0.94 0.10 -27.83
C GLN A 468 -2.15 1.03 -27.99
N TYR A 469 -2.26 1.74 -29.12
CA TYR A 469 -3.38 2.61 -29.45
C TYR A 469 -4.70 1.85 -29.44
N SER A 470 -4.75 0.72 -30.16
CA SER A 470 -5.94 -0.13 -30.20
C SER A 470 -6.37 -0.59 -28.81
N ASP A 471 -5.43 -1.10 -28.01
CA ASP A 471 -5.71 -1.57 -26.65
C ASP A 471 -6.17 -0.44 -25.73
N ASP A 472 -5.53 0.74 -25.80
CA ASP A 472 -5.88 1.90 -24.98
C ASP A 472 -7.26 2.48 -25.37
N MET A 473 -7.59 2.52 -26.68
CA MET A 473 -8.91 2.99 -27.13
C MET A 473 -10.03 2.03 -26.70
N ILE A 474 -9.79 0.72 -26.71
CA ILE A 474 -10.76 -0.26 -26.25
C ILE A 474 -11.03 -0.11 -24.75
N ILE A 475 -9.98 0.08 -23.95
CA ILE A 475 -10.13 0.32 -22.52
C ILE A 475 -10.84 1.65 -22.26
N HIS A 476 -10.47 2.71 -22.99
CA HIS A 476 -11.11 4.02 -22.88
C HIS A 476 -12.60 3.96 -23.26
N TYR A 477 -12.95 3.19 -24.28
CA TYR A 477 -14.34 2.99 -24.67
C TYR A 477 -15.15 2.31 -23.56
N GLU A 478 -14.64 1.23 -22.96
CA GLU A 478 -15.28 0.59 -21.81
C GLU A 478 -15.37 1.54 -20.61
N ASP A 479 -14.27 2.26 -20.31
CA ASP A 479 -14.23 3.23 -19.21
C ASP A 479 -15.29 4.32 -19.35
N SER A 480 -15.50 4.83 -20.58
CA SER A 480 -16.51 5.88 -20.84
C SER A 480 -17.96 5.42 -20.65
N ARG A 481 -18.19 4.12 -20.54
CA ARG A 481 -19.53 3.52 -20.39
C ARG A 481 -19.80 2.97 -18.99
N LEU A 482 -18.89 3.12 -18.03
CA LEU A 482 -19.04 2.52 -16.71
C LEU A 482 -20.28 3.00 -15.98
N GLU A 483 -20.57 4.30 -16.03
CA GLU A 483 -21.75 4.89 -15.38
C GLU A 483 -23.07 4.45 -16.03
N GLU A 484 -23.03 4.06 -17.30
CA GLU A 484 -24.20 3.52 -18.02
C GLU A 484 -24.40 2.04 -17.70
N LYS A 485 -23.31 1.25 -17.71
CA LYS A 485 -23.36 -0.21 -17.57
C LYS A 485 -23.52 -0.68 -16.12
N TYR A 486 -23.00 0.09 -15.17
CA TYR A 486 -22.94 -0.28 -13.74
C TYR A 486 -23.62 0.79 -12.88
N PRO A 487 -24.92 0.60 -12.55
CA PRO A 487 -25.66 1.54 -11.71
C PRO A 487 -24.96 1.82 -10.37
N GLU A 488 -24.32 0.82 -9.77
CA GLU A 488 -23.56 0.94 -8.52
C GLU A 488 -22.33 1.86 -8.68
N PHE A 489 -21.65 1.82 -9.83
CA PHE A 489 -20.54 2.73 -10.13
C PHE A 489 -21.04 4.17 -10.28
N LYS A 490 -22.16 4.36 -11.00
CA LYS A 490 -22.81 5.68 -11.15
C LYS A 490 -23.19 6.27 -9.80
N MET A 491 -23.78 5.46 -8.91
CA MET A 491 -24.17 5.88 -7.58
C MET A 491 -22.93 6.25 -6.73
N LEU A 492 -21.89 5.43 -6.79
CA LEU A 492 -20.64 5.68 -6.09
C LEU A 492 -19.99 7.01 -6.56
N MET A 493 -19.98 7.27 -7.86
CA MET A 493 -19.48 8.53 -8.40
C MET A 493 -20.31 9.73 -7.95
N LYS A 494 -21.65 9.59 -7.87
CA LYS A 494 -22.54 10.64 -7.31
C LYS A 494 -22.22 10.91 -5.84
N GLU A 495 -22.02 9.87 -5.02
CA GLU A 495 -21.62 10.02 -3.62
C GLU A 495 -20.29 10.78 -3.46
N TYR A 496 -19.27 10.43 -4.25
CA TYR A 496 -18.00 11.15 -4.21
C TYR A 496 -18.11 12.61 -4.64
N ARG A 497 -18.85 12.85 -5.73
CA ARG A 497 -19.13 14.22 -6.21
C ARG A 497 -19.80 15.06 -5.14
N ASP A 498 -20.88 14.56 -4.60
CA ASP A 498 -21.68 15.26 -3.59
C ASP A 498 -20.86 15.45 -2.29
N GLY A 499 -20.03 14.45 -1.92
CA GLY A 499 -19.14 14.53 -0.76
C GLY A 499 -18.07 15.61 -0.87
N ILE A 500 -17.42 15.76 -2.03
CA ILE A 500 -16.42 16.82 -2.26
C ILE A 500 -17.09 18.20 -2.17
N LEU A 501 -18.24 18.38 -2.83
CA LEU A 501 -19.01 19.63 -2.79
C LEU A 501 -19.41 20.00 -1.37
N LEU A 502 -19.97 19.04 -0.63
CA LEU A 502 -20.33 19.23 0.78
C LEU A 502 -19.15 19.68 1.62
N PHE A 503 -18.00 18.98 1.49
CA PHE A 503 -16.79 19.26 2.27
C PHE A 503 -16.28 20.68 1.99
N GLU A 504 -16.09 21.03 0.73
CA GLU A 504 -15.57 22.34 0.35
C GLU A 504 -16.48 23.50 0.76
N LEU A 505 -17.79 23.34 0.59
CA LEU A 505 -18.73 24.40 0.97
C LEU A 505 -18.86 24.51 2.49
N THR A 506 -18.87 23.39 3.21
CA THR A 506 -18.90 23.37 4.68
C THR A 506 -17.64 24.00 5.28
N ASP A 507 -16.47 23.74 4.70
CA ASP A 507 -15.23 24.41 5.13
C ASP A 507 -15.32 25.92 4.97
N LYS A 508 -15.80 26.40 3.82
CA LYS A 508 -15.94 27.84 3.56
C LYS A 508 -16.98 28.52 4.44
N LYS A 509 -18.15 27.91 4.61
CA LYS A 509 -19.31 28.50 5.30
C LYS A 509 -19.25 28.36 6.81
N ILE A 510 -18.59 27.32 7.33
CA ILE A 510 -18.59 26.98 8.76
C ILE A 510 -17.20 26.96 9.35
N TRP A 511 -16.35 26.01 8.93
CA TRP A 511 -15.09 25.72 9.65
C TRP A 511 -14.07 26.84 9.53
N SER A 512 -13.75 27.24 8.30
CA SER A 512 -12.83 28.35 8.05
C SER A 512 -13.43 29.68 8.51
N LYS A 513 -14.74 29.88 8.33
CA LYS A 513 -15.44 31.07 8.80
C LYS A 513 -15.37 31.20 10.33
N ALA A 514 -15.65 30.14 11.10
CA ALA A 514 -15.62 30.18 12.55
C ALA A 514 -14.22 30.50 13.12
N ILE A 515 -13.16 30.17 12.39
CA ILE A 515 -11.78 30.45 12.78
C ILE A 515 -11.38 31.90 12.43
N GLN A 516 -11.85 32.40 11.27
CA GLN A 516 -11.46 33.70 10.73
C GLN A 516 -12.33 34.86 11.25
N ASP A 517 -13.59 34.60 11.54
CA ASP A 517 -14.57 35.59 12.02
C ASP A 517 -14.43 35.81 13.52
N SER A 518 -13.38 36.53 13.92
CA SER A 518 -13.13 36.84 15.33
C SER A 518 -14.22 37.70 15.96
N LEU A 519 -14.87 38.57 15.17
CA LEU A 519 -15.95 39.43 15.65
C LEU A 519 -17.24 38.63 15.88
N GLY A 520 -17.59 37.74 14.95
CA GLY A 520 -18.72 36.83 15.12
C GLY A 520 -18.54 35.89 16.30
N LEU A 521 -17.36 35.32 16.45
CA LEU A 521 -17.01 34.45 17.60
C LEU A 521 -17.11 35.19 18.92
N GLN A 522 -16.62 36.44 19.01
CA GLN A 522 -16.71 37.25 20.22
C GLN A 522 -18.19 37.56 20.54
N LYS A 523 -18.97 37.95 19.52
CA LYS A 523 -20.41 38.24 19.70
C LYS A 523 -21.18 36.99 20.16
N PHE A 524 -20.89 35.84 19.55
CA PHE A 524 -21.48 34.57 19.94
C PHE A 524 -21.15 34.23 21.40
N TYR A 525 -19.89 34.39 21.80
CA TYR A 525 -19.47 34.17 23.17
C TYR A 525 -20.23 35.09 24.17
N GLU A 526 -20.32 36.41 23.90
CA GLU A 526 -21.00 37.33 24.79
C GLU A 526 -22.50 36.99 24.98
N LEU A 527 -23.15 36.51 23.91
CA LEU A 527 -24.58 36.11 23.96
C LEU A 527 -24.78 34.77 24.70
N ASN A 528 -23.77 33.91 24.73
CA ASN A 528 -23.84 32.55 25.27
C ASN A 528 -22.90 32.30 26.47
N LYS A 529 -22.33 33.35 27.05
CA LYS A 529 -21.28 33.20 28.07
C LYS A 529 -21.74 32.48 29.33
N GLU A 530 -23.06 32.45 29.60
CA GLU A 530 -23.64 31.66 30.71
C GLU A 530 -23.37 30.14 30.55
N ASN A 531 -23.19 29.68 29.36
CA ASN A 531 -22.85 28.27 29.06
C ASN A 531 -21.37 27.94 29.31
N TYR A 532 -20.53 28.99 29.52
CA TYR A 532 -19.09 28.84 29.65
C TYR A 532 -18.65 29.33 31.03
N ARG A 533 -19.00 28.56 32.06
CA ARG A 533 -18.67 28.88 33.43
C ARG A 533 -17.63 27.93 33.97
N TRP A 534 -16.75 28.47 34.80
CA TRP A 534 -15.91 27.74 35.71
C TRP A 534 -16.66 27.53 37.02
N ASP A 535 -16.59 26.33 37.56
CA ASP A 535 -16.88 26.13 38.97
C ASP A 535 -15.76 26.71 39.86
N GLN A 536 -15.81 26.47 41.15
CA GLN A 536 -14.71 26.87 42.03
C GLN A 536 -13.44 26.13 41.61
N ARG A 537 -12.33 26.87 41.47
CA ARG A 537 -11.02 26.33 41.08
C ARG A 537 -9.95 26.69 42.10
N ILE A 538 -8.85 25.94 42.06
CA ILE A 538 -7.62 26.34 42.76
C ILE A 538 -6.52 26.61 41.74
N ASP A 539 -5.81 27.72 41.90
CA ASP A 539 -4.49 27.89 41.29
C ASP A 539 -3.48 27.20 42.21
N ALA A 540 -2.90 26.11 41.75
CA ALA A 540 -2.13 25.24 42.60
C ALA A 540 -0.93 24.60 41.90
N THR A 541 0.08 24.26 42.69
CA THR A 541 1.23 23.45 42.25
C THR A 541 1.22 22.13 43.02
N ILE A 542 1.20 21.04 42.27
CA ILE A 542 1.24 19.67 42.79
C ILE A 542 2.68 19.16 42.71
N TYR A 543 3.18 18.71 43.83
CA TYR A 543 4.50 18.08 43.98
C TYR A 543 4.28 16.60 44.25
N THR A 544 4.86 15.72 43.44
CA THR A 544 4.77 14.26 43.60
C THR A 544 6.18 13.68 43.69
N LEU A 545 6.46 12.96 44.75
CA LEU A 545 7.76 12.35 45.03
C LEU A 545 7.65 10.83 45.14
N THR A 546 8.62 10.12 44.53
CA THR A 546 8.82 8.69 44.71
C THR A 546 9.70 8.34 45.91
N SER A 547 10.41 9.35 46.49
CA SER A 547 11.25 9.18 47.69
C SER A 547 10.66 9.94 48.88
N PRO A 548 10.16 9.27 49.92
CA PRO A 548 9.58 9.91 51.12
C PRO A 548 10.56 10.79 51.88
N ASP A 549 11.84 10.47 51.85
CA ASP A 549 12.89 11.19 52.62
C ASP A 549 13.08 12.63 52.13
N GLN A 550 12.81 12.89 50.84
CA GLN A 550 12.94 14.22 50.24
C GLN A 550 11.73 15.13 50.46
N VAL A 551 10.59 14.60 50.91
CA VAL A 551 9.35 15.38 51.08
C VAL A 551 9.53 16.61 51.96
N LYS A 552 10.20 16.47 53.11
CA LYS A 552 10.46 17.62 54.04
C LYS A 552 11.30 18.71 53.37
N THR A 553 12.31 18.32 52.60
CA THR A 553 13.19 19.26 51.87
C THR A 553 12.40 20.00 50.79
N VAL A 554 11.65 19.28 49.95
CA VAL A 554 10.84 19.88 48.87
C VAL A 554 9.75 20.81 49.43
N ARG A 555 9.08 20.41 50.51
CA ARG A 555 8.09 21.26 51.18
C ARG A 555 8.69 22.56 51.72
N LYS A 556 9.92 22.51 52.27
CA LYS A 556 10.62 23.72 52.75
C LYS A 556 11.00 24.64 51.59
N LEU A 557 11.44 24.11 50.48
CA LEU A 557 11.74 24.88 49.26
C LEU A 557 10.46 25.46 48.63
N ALA A 558 9.40 24.70 48.54
CA ALA A 558 8.10 25.15 48.06
C ALA A 558 7.52 26.28 48.91
N LYS A 559 7.59 26.17 50.25
CA LYS A 559 7.16 27.24 51.18
C LYS A 559 7.99 28.54 51.06
N LYS A 560 9.24 28.45 50.57
CA LYS A 560 10.10 29.61 50.32
C LYS A 560 9.88 30.20 48.91
N ASN A 561 8.91 29.72 48.15
CA ASN A 561 8.66 30.11 46.77
C ASN A 561 9.90 29.94 45.85
N THR A 562 10.74 28.93 46.12
CA THR A 562 11.88 28.60 45.25
C THR A 562 11.37 28.25 43.87
N PRO A 563 12.00 28.77 42.79
CA PRO A 563 11.58 28.43 41.41
C PRO A 563 11.54 26.90 41.17
N LYS A 564 10.51 26.42 40.49
CA LYS A 564 10.32 24.98 40.29
C LYS A 564 11.49 24.29 39.59
N ASN A 565 12.14 24.98 38.62
CA ASN A 565 13.32 24.43 37.95
C ASN A 565 14.51 24.26 38.90
N ASP A 566 14.68 25.16 39.85
CA ASP A 566 15.74 25.07 40.85
C ASP A 566 15.47 23.93 41.85
N ILE A 567 14.20 23.72 42.20
CA ILE A 567 13.80 22.56 43.02
C ILE A 567 14.04 21.25 42.26
N LEU A 568 13.62 21.19 40.99
CA LEU A 568 13.83 19.99 40.16
C LEU A 568 15.31 19.66 39.98
N SER A 569 16.15 20.66 39.68
CA SER A 569 17.61 20.45 39.51
C SER A 569 18.31 20.03 40.79
N GLN A 570 17.80 20.48 41.96
CA GLN A 570 18.37 20.12 43.23
C GLN A 570 17.97 18.72 43.72
N ILE A 571 16.80 18.24 43.34
CA ILE A 571 16.22 16.97 43.81
C ILE A 571 16.42 15.84 42.81
N ASN A 572 16.26 16.10 41.50
CA ASN A 572 16.42 15.12 40.45
C ASN A 572 17.88 15.07 39.96
N GLN A 573 18.79 14.53 40.79
CA GLN A 573 20.19 14.33 40.44
C GLN A 573 20.39 12.92 39.82
N ASP A 574 21.45 12.73 39.06
CA ASP A 574 21.89 11.43 38.51
C ASP A 574 20.85 10.69 37.66
N SER A 575 20.05 11.41 36.84
CA SER A 575 19.02 10.86 35.95
C SER A 575 17.84 10.13 36.64
N LEU A 576 17.72 10.25 37.97
CA LEU A 576 16.59 9.70 38.72
C LEU A 576 15.47 10.75 38.82
N MET A 577 14.31 10.48 38.23
CA MET A 577 13.11 11.33 38.36
C MET A 577 12.39 11.08 39.70
N ILE A 578 12.93 11.63 40.78
CA ILE A 578 12.39 11.50 42.15
C ILE A 578 11.20 12.43 42.39
N LEU A 579 11.20 13.60 41.74
CA LEU A 579 10.21 14.67 41.94
C LEU A 579 9.59 15.08 40.60
N THR A 580 8.27 15.17 40.55
CA THR A 580 7.52 15.85 39.48
C THR A 580 6.75 17.05 40.06
N ILE A 581 6.67 18.14 39.28
CA ILE A 581 6.00 19.38 39.68
C ILE A 581 5.09 19.83 38.54
N PHE A 582 3.79 19.91 38.84
CA PHE A 582 2.79 20.42 37.91
C PHE A 582 2.08 21.63 38.53
N SER A 583 1.96 22.72 37.77
CA SER A 583 1.24 23.92 38.18
C SER A 583 0.14 24.18 37.16
N ASP A 584 -1.09 24.27 37.65
CA ASP A 584 -2.28 24.57 36.85
C ASP A 584 -3.43 25.09 37.71
N LYS A 585 -4.53 25.45 37.04
CA LYS A 585 -5.82 25.76 37.69
C LYS A 585 -6.72 24.53 37.58
N TYR A 586 -7.10 23.96 38.72
CA TYR A 586 -7.85 22.71 38.79
C TYR A 586 -9.29 22.95 39.25
N GLU A 587 -10.27 22.39 38.55
CA GLU A 587 -11.64 22.15 39.02
C GLU A 587 -11.71 20.82 39.80
N ARG A 588 -12.80 20.58 40.52
CA ARG A 588 -13.06 19.28 41.13
C ARG A 588 -13.26 18.22 40.01
N GLY A 589 -12.52 17.14 40.09
CA GLY A 589 -12.51 16.07 39.10
C GLY A 589 -11.33 16.13 38.09
N ASP A 590 -10.58 17.26 38.03
CA ASP A 590 -9.45 17.41 37.11
C ASP A 590 -8.21 16.63 37.56
N ASN A 591 -8.01 16.50 38.88
CA ASN A 591 -6.83 15.88 39.45
C ASN A 591 -7.09 15.19 40.78
N GLU A 592 -6.86 13.86 40.85
CA GLU A 592 -7.11 13.06 42.04
C GLU A 592 -6.38 13.57 43.30
N VAL A 593 -5.18 14.15 43.17
CA VAL A 593 -4.41 14.68 44.29
C VAL A 593 -5.05 15.97 44.78
N ALA A 594 -5.47 16.85 43.88
CA ALA A 594 -6.17 18.09 44.18
C ALA A 594 -7.55 17.84 44.81
N ASP A 595 -8.21 16.74 44.45
CA ASP A 595 -9.53 16.37 44.95
C ASP A 595 -9.52 15.82 46.38
N ARG A 596 -8.37 15.29 46.84
CA ARG A 596 -8.24 14.70 48.19
C ARG A 596 -7.95 15.70 49.28
N ILE A 597 -7.79 16.98 48.94
CA ILE A 597 -7.46 18.02 49.89
C ILE A 597 -8.59 19.04 50.09
N GLU A 598 -8.58 19.72 51.24
CA GLU A 598 -9.41 20.92 51.44
C GLU A 598 -8.83 22.07 50.59
N TRP A 599 -9.69 22.76 49.88
CA TRP A 599 -9.28 23.89 49.05
C TRP A 599 -9.17 25.18 49.85
N LYS A 600 -8.02 25.35 50.46
CA LYS A 600 -7.65 26.53 51.25
C LYS A 600 -6.24 26.97 50.91
N LYS A 601 -6.04 28.25 50.70
CA LYS A 601 -4.72 28.82 50.41
C LYS A 601 -3.66 28.33 51.39
N GLY A 602 -2.55 27.81 50.85
CA GLY A 602 -1.44 27.29 51.63
C GLY A 602 -0.93 25.95 51.13
N VAL A 603 -0.20 25.23 51.97
CA VAL A 603 0.38 23.93 51.65
C VAL A 603 -0.43 22.83 52.29
N SER A 604 -0.98 21.93 51.53
CA SER A 604 -1.80 20.80 52.00
C SER A 604 -1.04 19.83 52.89
N GLU A 605 -1.75 18.92 53.57
CA GLU A 605 -1.16 17.72 54.15
C GLU A 605 -0.56 16.81 53.06
N ASN A 606 0.26 15.87 53.46
CA ASN A 606 0.81 14.88 52.55
C ASN A 606 -0.26 13.85 52.19
N ILE A 607 -0.35 13.53 50.92
CA ILE A 607 -1.18 12.45 50.38
C ILE A 607 -0.21 11.31 50.00
N VAL A 608 -0.31 10.23 50.73
CA VAL A 608 0.51 9.03 50.49
C VAL A 608 -0.30 8.03 49.67
N THR A 609 0.27 7.59 48.57
CA THR A 609 -0.19 6.45 47.76
C THR A 609 0.85 5.34 47.88
N ASN A 610 0.58 4.14 47.30
CA ASN A 610 1.46 2.98 47.48
C ASN A 610 2.94 3.26 47.18
N ASP A 611 3.22 4.08 46.14
CA ASP A 611 4.57 4.31 45.64
C ASP A 611 5.01 5.78 45.64
N THR A 612 4.11 6.71 46.00
CA THR A 612 4.42 8.15 45.94
C THR A 612 3.86 8.92 47.11
N THR A 613 4.49 10.04 47.43
CA THR A 613 3.97 11.05 48.36
C THR A 613 3.77 12.33 47.59
N SER A 614 2.54 12.86 47.62
CA SER A 614 2.17 14.12 46.97
C SER A 614 1.78 15.17 48.03
N PHE A 615 1.98 16.45 47.72
CA PHE A 615 1.36 17.55 48.41
C PHE A 615 1.08 18.68 47.41
N VAL A 616 0.14 19.54 47.77
CA VAL A 616 -0.33 20.63 46.91
C VAL A 616 -0.05 21.97 47.58
N VAL A 617 0.52 22.92 46.84
CA VAL A 617 0.61 24.33 47.23
C VAL A 617 -0.50 25.08 46.54
N ILE A 618 -1.54 25.49 47.26
CA ILE A 618 -2.63 26.31 46.74
C ILE A 618 -2.24 27.76 46.83
N HIS A 619 -2.06 28.41 45.69
CA HIS A 619 -1.71 29.82 45.59
C HIS A 619 -2.95 30.70 45.80
N GLU A 620 -4.08 30.29 45.21
CA GLU A 620 -5.35 30.98 45.29
C GLU A 620 -6.53 30.05 45.16
N VAL A 621 -7.64 30.34 45.82
CA VAL A 621 -8.93 29.69 45.59
C VAL A 621 -9.77 30.67 44.79
N LEU A 622 -10.03 30.32 43.55
CA LEU A 622 -10.75 31.15 42.59
C LEU A 622 -12.26 30.85 42.67
N PRO A 623 -13.12 31.88 42.84
CA PRO A 623 -14.55 31.68 42.87
C PRO A 623 -15.08 31.23 41.49
N PRO A 624 -16.30 30.65 41.42
CA PRO A 624 -16.99 30.43 40.17
C PRO A 624 -17.04 31.71 39.30
N GLY A 625 -16.84 31.57 38.01
CA GLY A 625 -16.80 32.70 37.09
C GLY A 625 -16.97 32.29 35.64
N TYR A 626 -16.89 33.24 34.73
CA TYR A 626 -16.95 32.93 33.30
C TYR A 626 -15.59 32.51 32.74
N LYS A 627 -15.56 31.50 31.89
CA LYS A 627 -14.39 31.14 31.10
C LYS A 627 -14.10 32.25 30.12
N LEU A 628 -12.93 32.82 30.11
CA LEU A 628 -12.54 33.79 29.09
C LEU A 628 -12.52 33.10 27.70
N LEU A 629 -12.84 33.86 26.66
CA LEU A 629 -12.78 33.34 25.28
C LEU A 629 -11.41 32.70 24.99
N SER A 630 -10.33 33.26 25.52
CA SER A 630 -8.96 32.70 25.37
C SER A 630 -8.77 31.37 26.10
N GLU A 631 -9.45 31.17 27.24
CA GLU A 631 -9.35 29.94 28.06
C GLU A 631 -10.15 28.78 27.43
N ALA A 632 -11.31 29.06 26.87
CA ALA A 632 -12.24 28.08 26.34
C ALA A 632 -12.42 28.15 24.79
N ARG A 633 -11.47 28.76 24.09
CA ARG A 633 -11.60 29.06 22.65
C ARG A 633 -11.97 27.84 21.80
N GLY A 634 -11.44 26.65 22.12
CA GLY A 634 -11.73 25.43 21.40
C GLY A 634 -13.21 25.04 21.46
N ILE A 635 -13.76 25.01 22.67
CA ILE A 635 -15.17 24.65 22.92
C ILE A 635 -16.09 25.70 22.31
N ILE A 636 -15.82 27.00 22.56
CA ILE A 636 -16.62 28.11 22.07
C ILE A 636 -16.61 28.14 20.51
N THR A 637 -15.47 27.85 19.88
CA THR A 637 -15.39 27.76 18.43
C THR A 637 -16.21 26.59 17.87
N ALA A 638 -16.22 25.43 18.54
CA ALA A 638 -17.04 24.28 18.15
C ALA A 638 -18.54 24.57 18.26
N ASP A 639 -18.95 25.24 19.33
CA ASP A 639 -20.36 25.66 19.51
C ASP A 639 -20.75 26.73 18.49
N TYR A 640 -19.85 27.65 18.17
CA TYR A 640 -20.06 28.64 17.12
C TYR A 640 -20.18 28.00 15.73
N GLN A 641 -19.39 26.96 15.44
CA GLN A 641 -19.56 26.17 14.21
C GLN A 641 -20.94 25.53 14.14
N SER A 642 -21.42 24.94 15.23
CA SER A 642 -22.76 24.34 15.33
C SER A 642 -23.86 25.40 15.14
N TYR A 643 -23.69 26.60 15.72
CA TYR A 643 -24.60 27.71 15.51
C TYR A 643 -24.64 28.18 14.04
N LEU A 644 -23.47 28.36 13.42
CA LEU A 644 -23.37 28.73 12.01
C LEU A 644 -24.04 27.70 11.11
N GLU A 645 -23.86 26.40 11.40
CA GLU A 645 -24.49 25.33 10.64
C GLU A 645 -26.02 25.36 10.74
N GLN A 646 -26.54 25.55 11.96
CA GLN A 646 -27.99 25.64 12.17
C GLN A 646 -28.62 26.83 11.44
N GLU A 647 -27.99 28.00 11.51
CA GLU A 647 -28.48 29.21 10.81
C GLU A 647 -28.40 28.99 9.30
N TRP A 648 -27.32 28.42 8.80
CA TRP A 648 -27.19 28.12 7.37
C TRP A 648 -28.23 27.10 6.89
N ILE A 649 -28.52 26.03 7.64
CA ILE A 649 -29.59 25.08 7.31
C ILE A 649 -30.96 25.78 7.25
N LYS A 650 -31.25 26.72 8.16
CA LYS A 650 -32.50 27.52 8.10
C LYS A 650 -32.56 28.34 6.83
N GLU A 651 -31.48 29.01 6.45
CA GLU A 651 -31.40 29.78 5.20
C GLU A 651 -31.61 28.85 3.98
N LEU A 652 -30.96 27.68 3.93
CA LEU A 652 -31.10 26.73 2.83
C LEU A 652 -32.54 26.19 2.71
N ARG A 653 -33.19 25.85 3.84
CA ARG A 653 -34.59 25.40 3.84
C ARG A 653 -35.58 26.48 3.45
N ALA A 654 -35.26 27.76 3.69
CA ALA A 654 -36.06 28.89 3.21
C ALA A 654 -35.83 29.14 1.71
N LYS A 655 -34.65 28.91 1.19
CA LYS A 655 -34.25 29.12 -0.21
C LYS A 655 -34.76 28.00 -1.13
N TYR A 656 -34.66 26.75 -0.70
CA TYR A 656 -34.99 25.58 -1.52
C TYR A 656 -36.25 24.88 -1.00
N PRO A 657 -37.30 24.73 -1.79
CA PRO A 657 -38.50 23.99 -1.38
C PRO A 657 -38.15 22.47 -1.24
N VAL A 658 -38.63 21.87 -0.15
CA VAL A 658 -38.50 20.45 0.11
C VAL A 658 -39.89 19.83 0.20
N VAL A 659 -40.16 18.81 -0.61
CA VAL A 659 -41.42 18.07 -0.62
C VAL A 659 -41.13 16.59 -0.33
N ILE A 660 -41.63 16.09 0.81
CA ILE A 660 -41.48 14.70 1.20
C ILE A 660 -42.75 13.93 0.81
N ASN A 661 -42.57 12.79 0.16
CA ASN A 661 -43.67 11.85 -0.09
C ASN A 661 -43.81 10.89 1.09
N HIS A 662 -44.69 11.26 2.03
CA HIS A 662 -44.91 10.49 3.25
C HIS A 662 -45.42 9.06 2.98
N ALA A 663 -46.20 8.84 1.92
CA ALA A 663 -46.69 7.52 1.56
C ALA A 663 -45.53 6.57 1.16
N VAL A 664 -44.56 7.10 0.41
CA VAL A 664 -43.33 6.35 0.04
C VAL A 664 -42.46 6.11 1.28
N LEU A 665 -42.31 7.12 2.14
CA LEU A 665 -41.54 6.99 3.38
C LEU A 665 -42.12 5.89 4.30
N GLU A 666 -43.45 5.87 4.49
CA GLU A 666 -44.13 4.85 5.28
C GLU A 666 -44.06 3.43 4.68
N SER A 667 -43.80 3.32 3.37
CA SER A 667 -43.58 2.02 2.69
C SER A 667 -42.18 1.43 2.89
N ILE A 668 -41.28 2.17 3.55
CA ILE A 668 -39.94 1.69 3.90
C ILE A 668 -40.06 0.91 5.22
N LYS A 669 -39.92 -0.41 5.15
CA LYS A 669 -40.00 -1.30 6.31
C LYS A 669 -38.68 -2.05 6.50
#